data_1c27d1cb4782a3c39dd95b839172a928
#
_entry.id   1c27d1cb4782a3c39dd95b839172a928
#
_cell.length_a   1.000
_cell.length_b   1.000
_cell.length_c   1.000
_cell.angle_alpha   90.00
_cell.angle_beta   90.00
_cell.angle_gamma   90.00
#
_symmetry.space_group_name_H-M   'P 1'
#
loop_
_entity.id
_entity.type
_entity.pdbx_description
1 polymer ?
#
loop_
_entity_poly.entity_id
_entity_poly.type
_entity_poly.pdbx_seq_one_letter_code
_entity_poly.pdbx_strand_id
1 'polypeptide(L)'
;MPKADDLPILRTKLLIPELRYNYVSREGLLDALDERSFGDVVLICGPAGYGKTTLAAEWARMHGTSIAWLNLEDSDNDIDDFTRYFAAALEPILNADQLEGQIQDEAIRNSPGTTLHTLMVHLINVTTQDDVQATLVLDNFQFITQERILAEIDFLLNHLPPHLRLFLLTRKEPTFSLSRMRAKARLLEIRTEQLAFNFSETSQFLRVSLQRKISDEGLLFAYQKTEGWVLGLQLMPVEYLTKKPEDGKLVQLHNAQALRAYFLDEVIRPESPEVQEFLFKTSILDKMNAELCEALFAESYSYGWCREMLQILQDHNLFTFPVDEQPGWLRYHPLFGEILRSELFSRYPMESKELLVRASAWFIRQNMLEESVQQILRTEDSELIIAHLEDITIQSLQDGRVLDLMHIIRNIDEATISASPILCLAYAWDLLANYDFETCELWMEKAIVLSHTPEGEAKVAPYKQIYDGIIKMMQAILLSSRGKAEQADGLIQEALDILPQDNYFSRSFAMLHHAVAHAVEGRTEEAIELYRQAIQIAQLSEQWFVQLMGRYQLARTYERIGRFNEAEIELMRSMAIFSRLKGKYTNLECYLYKELAAIHIARNELEDAWEDFQNYLDASPVVKSSPDDVSAHIFLAQFHHANQDPGSAKFELNLAQQLSGMTESLQDDVDVQLAGLEMELQRNVTENAERWFRRQNEEKFETLLITNRMRARLLHARLLLTQGRRDKDMEKIAQSRGELEELLPSLQKIQYMALQIKAYILLAEASAELENEERMLEELGTALMLAEPEEIRQYFLDEGLPMSRMLLSYLAAIKQGRVPSDSPSIAFVSDLIFRMTGKPGEARPEDNAGAMEDIAVVELLTPRETEVLQLVARGRTNAEIAQDLFISVNTVKRHLNNIFMKLGVTTRIQAVRVARQRGLI
;
A
#
# COMPACT_ATOMS: atom_id res chain seq x y z
N MET A 1 -0.50 -57.52 46.74
CA MET A 1 -0.53 -56.17 46.34
C MET A 1 -1.01 -55.33 47.53
N PRO A 2 -0.35 -54.26 47.93
CA PRO A 2 -0.87 -53.37 48.97
C PRO A 2 -2.23 -52.87 48.54
N LYS A 3 -3.16 -52.72 49.49
CA LYS A 3 -4.46 -52.15 49.21
C LYS A 3 -4.27 -50.70 48.69
N ALA A 4 -5.11 -50.22 47.81
CA ALA A 4 -4.99 -48.87 47.20
C ALA A 4 -4.88 -47.73 48.24
N ASP A 5 -5.36 -47.93 49.46
CA ASP A 5 -5.31 -47.03 50.61
C ASP A 5 -3.88 -46.81 51.21
N ASP A 6 -2.89 -47.62 50.86
CA ASP A 6 -1.53 -47.57 51.44
C ASP A 6 -0.47 -46.91 50.54
N LEU A 7 -0.85 -46.38 49.38
CA LEU A 7 0.11 -45.68 48.52
C LEU A 7 0.37 -44.23 49.02
N PRO A 8 1.63 -43.86 49.26
CA PRO A 8 1.93 -42.51 49.75
C PRO A 8 1.54 -41.43 48.74
N ILE A 9 0.95 -40.30 49.23
CA ILE A 9 0.62 -39.12 48.44
C ILE A 9 1.90 -38.35 48.14
N LEU A 10 2.12 -38.08 46.84
CA LEU A 10 3.24 -37.20 46.40
C LEU A 10 2.88 -35.74 46.67
N ARG A 11 3.28 -35.21 47.84
CA ARG A 11 2.91 -33.84 48.29
C ARG A 11 3.37 -32.73 47.35
N THR A 12 4.38 -32.94 46.52
CA THR A 12 4.83 -31.97 45.51
C THR A 12 3.77 -31.61 44.46
N LYS A 13 2.80 -32.51 44.21
CA LYS A 13 1.65 -32.24 43.34
C LYS A 13 0.64 -31.24 43.94
N LEU A 14 0.68 -31.05 45.26
CA LEU A 14 -0.27 -30.26 46.02
C LEU A 14 0.29 -28.88 46.42
N LEU A 15 1.57 -28.62 46.11
CA LEU A 15 2.23 -27.35 46.45
C LEU A 15 2.05 -26.35 45.34
N ILE A 16 1.78 -25.10 45.72
CA ILE A 16 1.85 -23.95 44.81
C ILE A 16 3.30 -23.81 44.33
N PRO A 17 3.57 -23.88 43.02
CA PRO A 17 4.92 -23.84 42.46
C PRO A 17 5.68 -22.56 42.87
N GLU A 18 7.00 -22.71 43.07
CA GLU A 18 7.86 -21.56 43.38
C GLU A 18 8.11 -20.71 42.11
N LEU A 19 8.08 -19.39 42.29
CA LEU A 19 8.41 -18.46 41.22
C LEU A 19 9.95 -18.45 41.06
N ARG A 20 10.39 -18.48 39.80
CA ARG A 20 11.81 -18.40 39.47
C ARG A 20 12.34 -17.00 39.72
N TYR A 21 13.64 -16.84 40.00
CA TYR A 21 14.28 -15.56 40.26
C TYR A 21 14.18 -14.55 39.11
N ASN A 22 13.96 -15.02 37.91
CA ASN A 22 13.86 -14.22 36.66
C ASN A 22 12.42 -14.09 36.13
N TYR A 23 11.40 -14.41 36.94
CA TYR A 23 10.03 -14.20 36.52
C TYR A 23 9.74 -12.69 36.29
N VAL A 24 8.83 -12.40 35.38
CA VAL A 24 8.32 -11.06 35.09
C VAL A 24 6.87 -11.02 35.53
N SER A 25 6.56 -10.11 36.47
CA SER A 25 5.18 -9.92 36.94
C SER A 25 4.29 -9.36 35.85
N ARG A 26 3.08 -9.91 35.75
CA ARG A 26 2.06 -9.58 34.73
C ARG A 26 0.94 -8.75 35.34
N GLU A 27 1.26 -7.51 35.83
CA GLU A 27 0.32 -6.67 36.57
C GLU A 27 -1.07 -6.58 35.89
N GLY A 28 -1.14 -6.31 34.57
CA GLY A 28 -2.42 -6.22 33.86
C GLY A 28 -3.23 -7.54 33.83
N LEU A 29 -2.58 -8.70 33.84
CA LEU A 29 -3.28 -9.99 33.95
C LEU A 29 -3.67 -10.29 35.39
N LEU A 30 -2.87 -9.92 36.34
CA LEU A 30 -3.19 -10.05 37.77
C LEU A 30 -4.38 -9.17 38.12
N ASP A 31 -4.42 -7.94 37.67
CA ASP A 31 -5.56 -7.03 37.84
C ASP A 31 -6.85 -7.66 37.23
N ALA A 32 -6.75 -8.21 36.01
CA ALA A 32 -7.89 -8.88 35.39
C ALA A 32 -8.37 -10.12 36.15
N LEU A 33 -7.45 -10.83 36.84
CA LEU A 33 -7.80 -11.94 37.72
C LEU A 33 -8.48 -11.44 39.02
N ASP A 34 -8.05 -10.28 39.53
CA ASP A 34 -8.59 -9.68 40.76
C ASP A 34 -9.96 -8.99 40.59
N GLU A 35 -10.21 -8.45 39.40
CA GLU A 35 -11.51 -7.86 39.05
C GLU A 35 -12.66 -8.90 39.04
N ARG A 36 -12.33 -10.19 39.01
CA ARG A 36 -13.33 -11.27 38.97
C ARG A 36 -13.83 -11.64 40.36
N SER A 37 -15.13 -11.87 40.44
CA SER A 37 -15.78 -12.29 41.66
C SER A 37 -15.52 -13.77 41.97
N PHE A 38 -15.61 -14.14 43.23
CA PHE A 38 -15.77 -15.56 43.58
C PHE A 38 -17.05 -16.12 42.93
N GLY A 39 -17.05 -17.44 42.65
CA GLY A 39 -18.10 -18.07 41.86
C GLY A 39 -17.85 -18.05 40.34
N ASP A 40 -16.72 -17.50 39.91
CA ASP A 40 -16.31 -17.48 38.50
C ASP A 40 -15.27 -18.57 38.18
N VAL A 41 -15.21 -18.92 36.91
CA VAL A 41 -14.21 -19.83 36.33
C VAL A 41 -13.14 -19.01 35.61
N VAL A 42 -11.91 -19.35 35.86
CA VAL A 42 -10.74 -18.81 35.13
C VAL A 42 -10.14 -19.93 34.29
N LEU A 43 -10.23 -19.81 32.98
CA LEU A 43 -9.57 -20.72 32.04
C LEU A 43 -8.30 -20.07 31.52
N ILE A 44 -7.14 -20.67 31.80
CA ILE A 44 -5.86 -20.26 31.24
C ILE A 44 -5.42 -21.34 30.23
N CYS A 45 -5.64 -21.06 28.94
CA CYS A 45 -5.43 -22.01 27.87
C CYS A 45 -4.36 -21.53 26.88
N GLY A 46 -3.37 -22.37 26.58
CA GLY A 46 -2.33 -22.06 25.61
C GLY A 46 -1.20 -23.07 25.61
N PRO A 47 -0.29 -23.04 24.61
CA PRO A 47 0.80 -23.97 24.48
C PRO A 47 1.70 -24.06 25.71
N ALA A 48 2.55 -25.09 25.76
CA ALA A 48 3.51 -25.22 26.85
C ALA A 48 4.55 -24.07 26.83
N GLY A 49 4.99 -23.65 28.04
CA GLY A 49 6.03 -22.63 28.16
C GLY A 49 5.59 -21.16 28.02
N TYR A 50 4.28 -20.87 27.93
CA TYR A 50 3.74 -19.51 27.94
C TYR A 50 3.49 -18.92 29.34
N GLY A 51 3.88 -19.64 30.41
CA GLY A 51 3.81 -19.10 31.77
C GLY A 51 2.47 -19.28 32.48
N LYS A 52 1.55 -20.14 32.02
CA LYS A 52 0.23 -20.42 32.66
C LYS A 52 0.36 -20.68 34.16
N THR A 53 1.14 -21.69 34.53
CA THR A 53 1.41 -22.07 35.91
C THR A 53 2.07 -20.96 36.72
N THR A 54 3.00 -20.19 36.11
CA THR A 54 3.68 -19.09 36.75
C THR A 54 2.70 -17.95 37.09
N LEU A 55 1.82 -17.58 36.15
CA LEU A 55 0.79 -16.56 36.38
C LEU A 55 -0.17 -16.95 37.50
N ALA A 56 -0.69 -18.19 37.46
CA ALA A 56 -1.59 -18.68 38.51
C ALA A 56 -0.88 -18.80 39.86
N ALA A 57 0.38 -19.25 39.90
CA ALA A 57 1.16 -19.34 41.12
C ALA A 57 1.51 -17.98 41.72
N GLU A 58 1.80 -16.96 40.87
CA GLU A 58 2.01 -15.58 41.32
C GLU A 58 0.73 -15.04 41.98
N TRP A 59 -0.38 -15.15 41.30
CA TRP A 59 -1.70 -14.74 41.81
C TRP A 59 -2.01 -15.46 43.15
N ALA A 60 -1.85 -16.80 43.19
CA ALA A 60 -2.13 -17.59 44.39
C ALA A 60 -1.27 -17.20 45.59
N ARG A 61 0.00 -16.84 45.39
CA ARG A 61 0.89 -16.37 46.44
C ARG A 61 0.55 -15.00 46.98
N MET A 62 -0.05 -14.12 46.16
CA MET A 62 -0.53 -12.80 46.60
C MET A 62 -1.77 -12.90 47.49
N HIS A 63 -2.62 -13.93 47.30
CA HIS A 63 -3.91 -14.07 47.97
C HIS A 63 -3.94 -15.08 49.13
N GLY A 64 -2.95 -15.85 49.36
CA GLY A 64 -2.40 -16.49 50.56
C GLY A 64 -3.31 -17.47 51.39
N THR A 65 -4.62 -17.54 51.32
CA THR A 65 -5.43 -18.38 52.16
C THR A 65 -6.53 -19.12 51.41
N SER A 66 -6.76 -20.38 51.80
CA SER A 66 -7.84 -21.26 51.25
C SER A 66 -7.67 -21.59 49.77
N ILE A 67 -6.42 -21.88 49.32
CA ILE A 67 -6.14 -22.29 47.96
C ILE A 67 -5.80 -23.80 47.93
N ALA A 68 -6.63 -24.57 47.22
CA ALA A 68 -6.38 -25.96 46.86
C ALA A 68 -5.65 -26.00 45.50
N TRP A 69 -4.46 -26.57 45.45
CA TRP A 69 -3.67 -26.72 44.25
C TRP A 69 -3.48 -28.18 43.90
N LEU A 70 -3.80 -28.60 42.67
CA LEU A 70 -3.56 -29.96 42.18
C LEU A 70 -2.88 -29.88 40.82
N ASN A 71 -1.62 -30.32 40.77
CA ASN A 71 -0.87 -30.49 39.55
C ASN A 71 -1.11 -31.90 38.99
N LEU A 72 -1.77 -32.01 37.85
CA LEU A 72 -2.24 -33.21 37.22
C LEU A 72 -1.17 -33.83 36.30
N GLU A 73 -1.13 -35.13 36.26
CA GLU A 73 -0.25 -35.93 35.41
C GLU A 73 -1.09 -37.07 34.74
N ASP A 74 -0.51 -37.74 33.77
CA ASP A 74 -1.19 -38.83 33.03
C ASP A 74 -1.71 -39.96 33.96
N SER A 75 -0.98 -40.28 35.03
CA SER A 75 -1.40 -41.25 36.05
C SER A 75 -2.69 -40.85 36.78
N ASP A 76 -3.02 -39.54 36.85
CA ASP A 76 -4.21 -39.05 37.52
C ASP A 76 -5.47 -39.20 36.68
N ASN A 77 -5.37 -39.76 35.48
CA ASN A 77 -6.49 -40.12 34.63
C ASN A 77 -7.22 -41.39 35.11
N ASP A 78 -6.72 -42.04 36.16
CA ASP A 78 -7.42 -43.08 36.92
C ASP A 78 -8.31 -42.43 37.98
N ILE A 79 -9.59 -42.88 38.11
CA ILE A 79 -10.58 -42.24 38.97
C ILE A 79 -10.24 -42.38 40.47
N ASP A 80 -9.58 -43.46 40.87
CA ASP A 80 -9.23 -43.70 42.28
C ASP A 80 -8.05 -42.80 42.65
N ASP A 81 -7.02 -42.76 41.80
CA ASP A 81 -5.87 -41.88 41.99
C ASP A 81 -6.30 -40.38 41.95
N PHE A 82 -7.12 -39.97 40.97
CA PHE A 82 -7.68 -38.62 40.93
C PHE A 82 -8.43 -38.26 42.21
N THR A 83 -9.33 -39.15 42.67
CA THR A 83 -10.13 -38.94 43.87
C THR A 83 -9.27 -38.77 45.12
N ARG A 84 -8.23 -39.60 45.27
CA ARG A 84 -7.28 -39.53 46.40
C ARG A 84 -6.48 -38.21 46.40
N TYR A 85 -5.90 -37.78 45.27
CA TYR A 85 -5.16 -36.53 45.15
C TYR A 85 -6.08 -35.32 45.27
N PHE A 86 -7.29 -35.41 44.71
CA PHE A 86 -8.28 -34.32 44.81
C PHE A 86 -8.73 -34.10 46.26
N ALA A 87 -8.99 -35.18 47.02
CA ALA A 87 -9.32 -35.11 48.46
C ALA A 87 -8.16 -34.45 49.25
N ALA A 88 -6.93 -34.86 48.98
CA ALA A 88 -5.74 -34.28 49.65
C ALA A 88 -5.50 -32.81 49.26
N ALA A 89 -5.82 -32.41 48.02
CA ALA A 89 -5.72 -31.06 47.58
C ALA A 89 -6.71 -30.11 48.29
N LEU A 90 -7.88 -30.64 48.69
CA LEU A 90 -8.92 -29.88 49.37
C LEU A 90 -8.68 -29.65 50.88
N GLU A 91 -7.62 -30.31 51.51
CA GLU A 91 -7.30 -30.07 52.92
C GLU A 91 -7.23 -28.58 53.36
N PRO A 92 -6.72 -27.64 52.57
CA PRO A 92 -6.69 -26.23 52.94
C PRO A 92 -8.09 -25.56 52.98
N ILE A 93 -9.08 -26.14 52.31
CA ILE A 93 -10.45 -25.61 52.21
C ILE A 93 -11.37 -26.34 53.20
N LEU A 94 -11.20 -27.61 53.37
CA LEU A 94 -12.01 -28.47 54.21
C LEU A 94 -11.27 -28.83 55.50
N ASN A 95 -11.90 -28.72 56.70
CA ASN A 95 -11.27 -29.11 57.95
C ASN A 95 -11.01 -30.63 57.99
N ALA A 96 -9.92 -31.10 58.57
CA ALA A 96 -9.53 -32.47 58.64
C ALA A 96 -10.61 -33.40 59.25
N ASP A 97 -11.35 -32.95 60.28
CA ASP A 97 -12.45 -33.72 60.88
C ASP A 97 -13.65 -33.90 59.92
N GLN A 98 -13.85 -32.99 58.92
CA GLN A 98 -14.88 -33.09 57.90
C GLN A 98 -14.53 -34.06 56.79
N LEU A 99 -13.26 -34.22 56.50
CA LEU A 99 -12.74 -35.17 55.50
C LEU A 99 -12.71 -36.60 56.03
N GLU A 100 -12.26 -36.83 57.28
CA GLU A 100 -12.16 -38.15 57.88
C GLU A 100 -13.55 -38.80 58.18
N GLY A 101 -14.56 -38.00 58.53
CA GLY A 101 -15.93 -38.50 58.82
C GLY A 101 -16.64 -39.09 57.59
N GLN A 102 -16.33 -38.60 56.38
CA GLN A 102 -17.04 -39.04 55.17
C GLN A 102 -16.30 -40.18 54.42
N ILE A 103 -14.99 -40.29 54.58
CA ILE A 103 -14.17 -41.37 53.98
C ILE A 103 -14.27 -42.68 54.77
N GLN A 104 -14.75 -42.66 56.02
CA GLN A 104 -14.91 -43.84 56.90
C GLN A 104 -16.14 -44.70 56.65
N ASP A 105 -17.13 -44.21 55.84
CA ASP A 105 -18.34 -44.97 55.56
C ASP A 105 -17.99 -46.12 54.58
N GLU A 106 -18.03 -47.37 55.10
CA GLU A 106 -17.64 -48.61 54.35
C GLU A 106 -18.46 -48.85 53.07
N ALA A 107 -19.63 -48.25 52.95
CA ALA A 107 -20.48 -48.29 51.76
C ALA A 107 -19.95 -47.39 50.61
N ILE A 108 -19.19 -46.34 50.93
CA ILE A 108 -18.65 -45.35 49.97
C ILE A 108 -17.32 -45.92 49.37
N ARG A 109 -16.57 -46.71 50.14
CA ARG A 109 -15.27 -47.27 49.73
C ARG A 109 -15.35 -48.28 48.56
N ASN A 110 -16.52 -48.84 48.30
CA ASN A 110 -16.71 -49.88 47.29
C ASN A 110 -17.14 -49.39 45.92
N SER A 111 -17.25 -48.08 45.71
CA SER A 111 -17.60 -47.47 44.41
C SER A 111 -16.87 -46.15 44.20
N PRO A 112 -15.69 -46.15 43.56
CA PRO A 112 -14.79 -45.01 43.43
C PRO A 112 -15.47 -43.75 42.82
N GLY A 113 -16.31 -43.94 41.85
CA GLY A 113 -17.07 -42.83 41.23
C GLY A 113 -18.08 -42.16 42.16
N THR A 114 -18.63 -42.88 43.10
CA THR A 114 -19.56 -42.35 44.12
C THR A 114 -18.78 -41.47 45.13
N THR A 115 -17.53 -41.84 45.44
CA THR A 115 -16.68 -41.12 46.38
C THR A 115 -16.28 -39.75 45.80
N LEU A 116 -15.92 -39.64 44.52
CA LEU A 116 -15.59 -38.36 43.87
C LEU A 116 -16.78 -37.41 43.83
N HIS A 117 -17.96 -37.93 43.44
CA HIS A 117 -19.20 -37.15 43.47
C HIS A 117 -19.53 -36.61 44.88
N THR A 118 -19.34 -37.44 45.92
CA THR A 118 -19.57 -37.05 47.31
C THR A 118 -18.64 -35.90 47.73
N LEU A 119 -17.38 -35.95 47.35
CA LEU A 119 -16.41 -34.88 47.58
C LEU A 119 -16.78 -33.58 46.84
N MET A 120 -17.24 -33.64 45.57
CA MET A 120 -17.71 -32.49 44.84
C MET A 120 -18.93 -31.83 45.52
N VAL A 121 -19.92 -32.63 45.91
CA VAL A 121 -21.10 -32.15 46.64
C VAL A 121 -20.70 -31.52 47.97
N HIS A 122 -19.76 -32.12 48.69
CA HIS A 122 -19.27 -31.60 49.97
C HIS A 122 -18.56 -30.26 49.82
N LEU A 123 -17.65 -30.15 48.84
CA LEU A 123 -16.98 -28.89 48.45
C LEU A 123 -18.00 -27.78 48.15
N ILE A 124 -19.03 -28.08 47.32
CA ILE A 124 -20.10 -27.18 46.98
C ILE A 124 -20.84 -26.71 48.25
N ASN A 125 -21.22 -27.63 49.13
CA ASN A 125 -22.01 -27.33 50.35
C ASN A 125 -21.21 -26.48 51.36
N VAL A 126 -19.92 -26.80 51.61
CA VAL A 126 -19.05 -26.04 52.51
C VAL A 126 -18.86 -24.62 52.01
N THR A 127 -18.57 -24.45 50.74
CA THR A 127 -18.31 -23.13 50.13
C THR A 127 -19.60 -22.35 49.86
N THR A 128 -20.79 -22.94 50.12
CA THR A 128 -22.06 -22.24 50.03
C THR A 128 -22.57 -21.74 51.42
N GLN A 129 -22.28 -22.50 52.50
CA GLN A 129 -22.86 -22.24 53.85
C GLN A 129 -22.02 -21.28 54.69
N ASP A 130 -20.68 -21.34 54.55
CA ASP A 130 -19.77 -20.48 55.28
C ASP A 130 -19.22 -19.39 54.34
N ASP A 131 -19.02 -18.19 54.83
CA ASP A 131 -18.38 -17.07 54.09
C ASP A 131 -16.90 -17.37 53.76
N VAL A 132 -16.56 -18.67 53.56
CA VAL A 132 -15.22 -19.11 53.25
C VAL A 132 -14.94 -18.94 51.76
N GLN A 133 -14.22 -17.90 51.42
CA GLN A 133 -13.69 -17.75 50.05
C GLN A 133 -12.59 -18.78 49.78
N ALA A 134 -12.80 -19.62 48.76
CA ALA A 134 -11.88 -20.70 48.39
C ALA A 134 -11.54 -20.64 46.89
N THR A 135 -10.33 -21.05 46.56
CA THR A 135 -9.89 -21.18 45.17
C THR A 135 -9.36 -22.59 44.93
N LEU A 136 -9.86 -23.24 43.91
CA LEU A 136 -9.38 -24.54 43.43
C LEU A 136 -8.60 -24.35 42.12
N VAL A 137 -7.34 -24.77 42.06
CA VAL A 137 -6.49 -24.72 40.88
C VAL A 137 -6.21 -26.12 40.38
N LEU A 138 -6.64 -26.43 39.17
CA LEU A 138 -6.32 -27.68 38.45
C LEU A 138 -5.31 -27.35 37.35
N ASP A 139 -4.04 -27.62 37.64
CA ASP A 139 -2.95 -27.37 36.71
C ASP A 139 -2.70 -28.61 35.83
N ASN A 140 -2.33 -28.38 34.56
CA ASN A 140 -2.13 -29.41 33.53
C ASN A 140 -3.38 -30.28 33.27
N PHE A 141 -4.54 -29.64 33.23
CA PHE A 141 -5.84 -30.29 33.07
C PHE A 141 -5.97 -31.13 31.78
N GLN A 142 -5.14 -30.89 30.78
CA GLN A 142 -5.11 -31.65 29.52
C GLN A 142 -4.83 -33.17 29.71
N PHE A 143 -4.29 -33.60 30.85
CA PHE A 143 -4.08 -35.02 31.14
C PHE A 143 -5.36 -35.77 31.50
N ILE A 144 -6.42 -35.07 31.86
CA ILE A 144 -7.69 -35.70 32.22
C ILE A 144 -8.54 -35.91 30.97
N THR A 145 -8.72 -37.15 30.59
CA THR A 145 -9.53 -37.61 29.44
C THR A 145 -10.62 -38.60 29.86
N GLN A 146 -10.59 -39.06 31.09
CA GLN A 146 -11.55 -40.02 31.66
C GLN A 146 -12.93 -39.38 31.74
N GLU A 147 -13.92 -39.91 31.00
CA GLU A 147 -15.28 -39.34 30.91
C GLU A 147 -15.95 -39.16 32.28
N ARG A 148 -15.71 -40.08 33.24
CA ARG A 148 -16.29 -40.00 34.59
C ARG A 148 -15.74 -38.82 35.38
N ILE A 149 -14.42 -38.54 35.29
CA ILE A 149 -13.80 -37.39 35.95
C ILE A 149 -14.29 -36.11 35.30
N LEU A 150 -14.33 -36.08 33.97
CA LEU A 150 -14.86 -34.91 33.23
C LEU A 150 -16.32 -34.62 33.56
N ALA A 151 -17.16 -35.64 33.72
CA ALA A 151 -18.55 -35.48 34.12
C ALA A 151 -18.71 -34.86 35.52
N GLU A 152 -17.83 -35.24 36.47
CA GLU A 152 -17.84 -34.66 37.82
C GLU A 152 -17.33 -33.22 37.85
N ILE A 153 -16.34 -32.89 37.02
CA ILE A 153 -15.90 -31.48 36.83
C ILE A 153 -17.00 -30.65 36.18
N ASP A 154 -17.69 -31.17 35.15
CA ASP A 154 -18.85 -30.49 34.56
C ASP A 154 -19.99 -30.30 35.56
N PHE A 155 -20.22 -31.29 36.43
CA PHE A 155 -21.15 -31.15 37.52
C PHE A 155 -20.75 -30.03 38.48
N LEU A 156 -19.51 -29.92 38.90
CA LEU A 156 -18.99 -28.84 39.72
C LEU A 156 -19.19 -27.48 39.03
N LEU A 157 -18.87 -27.35 37.75
CA LEU A 157 -19.03 -26.13 36.94
C LEU A 157 -20.52 -25.68 36.88
N ASN A 158 -21.45 -26.64 36.73
CA ASN A 158 -22.87 -26.36 36.67
C ASN A 158 -23.47 -25.87 38.01
N HIS A 159 -22.81 -26.26 39.13
CA HIS A 159 -23.25 -25.97 40.49
C HIS A 159 -22.24 -25.12 41.26
N LEU A 160 -21.37 -24.36 40.56
CA LEU A 160 -20.27 -23.63 41.16
C LEU A 160 -20.83 -22.58 42.18
N PRO A 161 -20.45 -22.70 43.47
CA PRO A 161 -20.94 -21.82 44.53
C PRO A 161 -20.35 -20.40 44.41
N PRO A 162 -21.02 -19.39 45.01
CA PRO A 162 -20.60 -17.98 44.89
C PRO A 162 -19.25 -17.68 45.57
N HIS A 163 -18.79 -18.54 46.49
CA HIS A 163 -17.53 -18.32 47.22
C HIS A 163 -16.37 -19.23 46.76
N LEU A 164 -16.59 -20.07 45.73
CA LEU A 164 -15.57 -20.91 45.13
C LEU A 164 -15.16 -20.35 43.75
N ARG A 165 -13.89 -20.12 43.58
CA ARG A 165 -13.27 -19.80 42.28
C ARG A 165 -12.55 -21.01 41.74
N LEU A 166 -12.70 -21.33 40.44
CA LEU A 166 -12.06 -22.44 39.81
C LEU A 166 -11.08 -21.97 38.74
N PHE A 167 -9.81 -22.31 38.84
CA PHE A 167 -8.79 -22.16 37.83
C PHE A 167 -8.58 -23.48 37.09
N LEU A 168 -8.71 -23.42 35.76
CA LEU A 168 -8.36 -24.51 34.84
C LEU A 168 -7.19 -24.11 33.99
N LEU A 169 -6.02 -24.67 34.20
CA LEU A 169 -4.82 -24.44 33.42
C LEU A 169 -4.60 -25.60 32.48
N THR A 170 -4.63 -25.37 31.19
CA THR A 170 -4.61 -26.42 30.18
C THR A 170 -3.84 -26.05 28.93
N ARG A 171 -3.35 -27.06 28.20
CA ARG A 171 -2.76 -26.88 26.86
C ARG A 171 -3.80 -27.02 25.76
N LYS A 172 -4.85 -27.79 25.97
CA LYS A 172 -5.91 -28.12 25.01
C LYS A 172 -7.24 -27.52 25.49
N GLU A 173 -8.14 -27.18 24.57
CA GLU A 173 -9.49 -26.80 24.92
C GLU A 173 -10.16 -27.95 25.71
N PRO A 174 -10.80 -27.69 26.85
CA PRO A 174 -11.55 -28.72 27.56
C PRO A 174 -12.70 -29.26 26.72
N THR A 175 -12.93 -30.59 26.82
CA THR A 175 -13.96 -31.25 26.01
C THR A 175 -15.39 -30.98 26.47
N PHE A 176 -15.59 -30.49 27.69
CA PHE A 176 -16.92 -30.10 28.20
C PHE A 176 -17.25 -28.64 27.82
N SER A 177 -18.54 -28.35 27.75
CA SER A 177 -19.01 -27.07 27.25
C SER A 177 -18.92 -25.94 28.30
N LEU A 178 -18.10 -24.92 28.04
CA LEU A 178 -18.02 -23.68 28.82
C LEU A 178 -19.04 -22.62 28.35
N SER A 179 -19.87 -22.93 27.37
CA SER A 179 -20.82 -21.98 26.76
C SER A 179 -21.79 -21.35 27.75
N ARG A 180 -22.24 -22.14 28.75
CA ARG A 180 -23.14 -21.65 29.81
C ARG A 180 -22.45 -20.61 30.71
N MET A 181 -21.16 -20.80 31.02
CA MET A 181 -20.36 -19.86 31.81
C MET A 181 -20.09 -18.58 31.03
N ARG A 182 -19.76 -18.71 29.72
CA ARG A 182 -19.66 -17.54 28.81
C ARG A 182 -20.95 -16.74 28.77
N ALA A 183 -22.09 -17.41 28.59
CA ALA A 183 -23.40 -16.74 28.51
C ALA A 183 -23.79 -15.99 29.79
N LYS A 184 -23.33 -16.47 30.96
CA LYS A 184 -23.56 -15.85 32.27
C LYS A 184 -22.50 -14.82 32.66
N ALA A 185 -21.48 -14.56 31.78
CA ALA A 185 -20.32 -13.74 32.08
C ALA A 185 -19.51 -14.18 33.32
N ARG A 186 -19.55 -15.49 33.64
CA ARG A 186 -18.85 -16.12 34.76
C ARG A 186 -17.60 -16.88 34.33
N LEU A 187 -17.06 -16.59 33.14
CA LEU A 187 -15.83 -17.18 32.62
C LEU A 187 -14.85 -16.07 32.26
N LEU A 188 -13.65 -16.13 32.83
CA LEU A 188 -12.51 -15.36 32.35
C LEU A 188 -11.63 -16.30 31.51
N GLU A 189 -11.37 -15.95 30.28
CA GLU A 189 -10.47 -16.69 29.41
C GLU A 189 -9.19 -15.91 29.19
N ILE A 190 -8.06 -16.51 29.52
CA ILE A 190 -6.73 -15.99 29.20
C ILE A 190 -6.13 -16.96 28.19
N ARG A 191 -5.89 -16.47 26.98
CA ARG A 191 -5.44 -17.22 25.84
C ARG A 191 -3.96 -16.91 25.48
N THR A 192 -3.45 -17.57 24.47
CA THR A 192 -2.04 -17.49 24.05
C THR A 192 -1.59 -16.06 23.78
N GLU A 193 -2.43 -15.25 23.12
CA GLU A 193 -2.12 -13.87 22.75
C GLU A 193 -1.89 -12.98 24.00
N GLN A 194 -2.67 -13.21 25.05
CA GLN A 194 -2.55 -12.50 26.33
C GLN A 194 -1.40 -13.01 27.17
N LEU A 195 -1.09 -14.33 27.08
CA LEU A 195 0.04 -14.96 27.79
C LEU A 195 1.39 -14.61 27.18
N ALA A 196 1.45 -14.34 25.88
CA ALA A 196 2.69 -13.95 25.20
C ALA A 196 3.25 -12.67 25.81
N PHE A 197 4.56 -12.61 26.04
CA PHE A 197 5.23 -11.40 26.49
C PHE A 197 5.20 -10.35 25.37
N ASN A 198 4.89 -9.11 25.74
CA ASN A 198 5.10 -7.97 24.86
C ASN A 198 6.61 -7.62 24.78
N PHE A 199 6.97 -6.66 23.94
CA PHE A 199 8.37 -6.25 23.75
C PHE A 199 9.02 -5.77 25.05
N SER A 200 8.31 -5.04 25.91
CA SER A 200 8.82 -4.53 27.19
C SER A 200 9.11 -5.68 28.17
N GLU A 201 8.16 -6.61 28.30
CA GLU A 201 8.29 -7.80 29.17
C GLU A 201 9.40 -8.73 28.67
N THR A 202 9.53 -8.91 27.34
CA THR A 202 10.64 -9.64 26.71
C THR A 202 11.99 -9.00 27.06
N SER A 203 12.10 -7.69 26.93
CA SER A 203 13.30 -6.92 27.28
C SER A 203 13.64 -7.07 28.76
N GLN A 204 12.66 -6.94 29.65
CA GLN A 204 12.84 -7.11 31.09
C GLN A 204 13.33 -8.53 31.42
N PHE A 205 12.67 -9.55 30.89
CA PHE A 205 13.02 -10.95 31.10
C PHE A 205 14.47 -11.26 30.69
N LEU A 206 14.85 -10.85 29.47
CA LEU A 206 16.17 -11.11 28.93
C LEU A 206 17.27 -10.36 29.70
N ARG A 207 17.03 -9.11 30.13
CA ARG A 207 17.99 -8.33 30.95
C ARG A 207 18.22 -8.95 32.32
N VAL A 208 17.16 -9.46 32.96
CA VAL A 208 17.27 -10.13 34.27
C VAL A 208 17.94 -11.49 34.12
N SER A 209 17.55 -12.29 33.11
CA SER A 209 18.05 -13.66 32.91
C SER A 209 19.53 -13.69 32.52
N LEU A 210 19.99 -12.78 31.67
CA LEU A 210 21.34 -12.83 31.11
C LEU A 210 22.35 -11.98 31.88
N GLN A 211 21.89 -11.02 32.68
CA GLN A 211 22.74 -10.07 33.45
C GLN A 211 23.78 -9.37 32.56
N ARG A 212 23.52 -9.18 31.28
CA ARG A 212 24.38 -8.55 30.27
C ARG A 212 23.60 -7.51 29.48
N LYS A 213 24.34 -6.55 28.92
CA LYS A 213 23.74 -5.60 27.95
C LYS A 213 23.45 -6.32 26.62
N ILE A 214 22.21 -6.27 26.18
CA ILE A 214 21.75 -6.77 24.89
C ILE A 214 21.48 -5.52 24.05
N SER A 215 21.82 -5.57 22.76
CA SER A 215 21.50 -4.49 21.81
C SER A 215 19.99 -4.44 21.55
N ASP A 216 19.48 -3.27 21.16
CA ASP A 216 18.06 -3.13 20.82
C ASP A 216 17.71 -3.98 19.59
N GLU A 217 18.64 -4.15 18.64
CA GLU A 217 18.52 -5.07 17.51
C GLU A 217 18.37 -6.54 17.96
N GLY A 218 19.20 -6.96 18.94
CA GLY A 218 19.12 -8.32 19.50
C GLY A 218 17.83 -8.55 20.28
N LEU A 219 17.32 -7.54 20.98
CA LEU A 219 16.01 -7.61 21.65
C LEU A 219 14.87 -7.72 20.64
N LEU A 220 14.92 -6.92 19.57
CA LEU A 220 13.91 -6.98 18.51
C LEU A 220 13.91 -8.34 17.79
N PHE A 221 15.10 -8.85 17.47
CA PHE A 221 15.26 -10.18 16.88
C PHE A 221 14.68 -11.29 17.79
N ALA A 222 15.01 -11.26 19.09
CA ALA A 222 14.48 -12.22 20.06
C ALA A 222 12.95 -12.17 20.11
N TYR A 223 12.37 -10.98 20.18
CA TYR A 223 10.93 -10.79 20.21
C TYR A 223 10.25 -11.30 18.93
N GLN A 224 10.79 -10.93 17.76
CA GLN A 224 10.25 -11.36 16.46
C GLN A 224 10.31 -12.89 16.26
N LYS A 225 11.39 -13.52 16.75
CA LYS A 225 11.56 -15.00 16.63
C LYS A 225 10.72 -15.78 17.63
N THR A 226 10.53 -15.27 18.84
CA THR A 226 9.77 -15.96 19.88
C THR A 226 8.32 -15.53 19.99
N GLU A 227 7.94 -14.41 19.38
CA GLU A 227 6.60 -13.81 19.51
C GLU A 227 6.14 -13.75 20.98
N GLY A 228 7.08 -13.49 21.90
CA GLY A 228 6.82 -13.42 23.34
C GLY A 228 6.69 -14.78 24.04
N TRP A 229 7.01 -15.89 23.38
CA TRP A 229 7.02 -17.22 24.02
C TRP A 229 8.16 -17.34 25.03
N VAL A 230 7.82 -17.38 26.31
CA VAL A 230 8.78 -17.28 27.46
C VAL A 230 9.82 -18.39 27.46
N LEU A 231 9.39 -19.66 27.24
CA LEU A 231 10.32 -20.78 27.19
C LEU A 231 11.24 -20.70 25.96
N GLY A 232 10.75 -20.19 24.85
CA GLY A 232 11.57 -19.89 23.66
C GLY A 232 12.67 -18.88 23.96
N LEU A 233 12.35 -17.80 24.68
CA LEU A 233 13.32 -16.81 25.15
C LEU A 233 14.37 -17.44 26.08
N GLN A 234 13.95 -18.36 26.96
CA GLN A 234 14.84 -19.03 27.91
C GLN A 234 15.79 -20.02 27.23
N LEU A 235 15.32 -20.72 26.20
CA LEU A 235 16.08 -21.73 25.46
C LEU A 235 16.88 -21.17 24.28
N MET A 236 16.70 -19.89 23.97
CA MET A 236 17.42 -19.22 22.87
C MET A 236 18.92 -19.09 23.22
N PRO A 237 19.84 -19.50 22.33
CA PRO A 237 21.26 -19.34 22.53
C PRO A 237 21.67 -17.87 22.63
N VAL A 238 22.52 -17.54 23.61
CA VAL A 238 22.96 -16.15 23.88
C VAL A 238 23.71 -15.54 22.71
N GLU A 239 24.36 -16.35 21.88
CA GLU A 239 25.10 -15.90 20.70
C GLU A 239 24.21 -15.15 19.71
N TYR A 240 22.92 -15.53 19.58
CA TYR A 240 21.95 -14.87 18.70
C TYR A 240 21.52 -13.49 19.19
N LEU A 241 21.70 -13.20 20.48
CA LEU A 241 21.32 -11.93 21.10
C LEU A 241 22.46 -10.92 21.11
N THR A 242 23.70 -11.35 20.84
CA THR A 242 24.92 -10.55 21.02
C THR A 242 25.72 -10.30 19.73
N LYS A 243 25.48 -11.09 18.66
CA LYS A 243 26.12 -10.88 17.36
C LYS A 243 25.23 -10.04 16.45
N LYS A 244 25.83 -9.02 15.77
CA LYS A 244 25.16 -8.39 14.63
C LYS A 244 24.88 -9.46 13.57
N PRO A 245 23.69 -9.51 12.97
CA PRO A 245 23.49 -10.30 11.77
C PRO A 245 24.49 -9.81 10.72
N GLU A 246 25.47 -10.62 10.36
CA GLU A 246 26.32 -10.34 9.21
C GLU A 246 25.46 -10.53 7.95
N ASP A 247 25.33 -9.45 7.19
CA ASP A 247 24.80 -9.36 5.81
C ASP A 247 23.80 -10.46 5.40
N GLY A 248 22.52 -10.21 5.67
CA GLY A 248 21.40 -10.87 4.95
C GLY A 248 21.24 -12.39 5.12
N LYS A 249 22.17 -13.10 5.76
CA LYS A 249 22.02 -14.51 6.09
C LYS A 249 21.19 -14.65 7.36
N LEU A 250 19.97 -15.10 7.22
CA LEU A 250 19.14 -15.60 8.30
C LEU A 250 20.02 -16.52 9.17
N VAL A 251 20.26 -16.10 10.40
CA VAL A 251 20.98 -16.93 11.38
C VAL A 251 20.10 -18.14 11.65
N GLN A 252 20.46 -19.27 11.03
CA GLN A 252 19.70 -20.52 11.14
C GLN A 252 19.86 -21.07 12.56
N LEU A 253 18.74 -21.24 13.27
CA LEU A 253 18.68 -21.80 14.64
C LEU A 253 19.01 -23.31 14.71
N HIS A 254 19.64 -23.88 13.70
CA HIS A 254 19.99 -25.31 13.61
C HIS A 254 20.79 -25.84 14.83
N ASN A 255 21.48 -24.99 15.56
CA ASN A 255 22.31 -25.36 16.70
C ASN A 255 21.63 -25.22 18.07
N ALA A 256 20.33 -24.89 18.12
CA ALA A 256 19.59 -24.78 19.37
C ALA A 256 19.15 -26.19 19.86
N GLN A 257 20.09 -27.02 20.28
CA GLN A 257 19.81 -28.42 20.70
C GLN A 257 18.71 -28.51 21.75
N ALA A 258 18.72 -27.62 22.76
CA ALA A 258 17.72 -27.65 23.82
C ALA A 258 16.30 -27.34 23.30
N LEU A 259 16.17 -26.37 22.40
CA LEU A 259 14.90 -26.01 21.80
C LEU A 259 14.38 -27.10 20.87
N ARG A 260 15.27 -27.71 20.08
CA ARG A 260 14.96 -28.84 19.21
C ARG A 260 14.49 -30.05 20.01
N ALA A 261 15.23 -30.42 21.06
CA ALA A 261 14.88 -31.53 21.95
C ALA A 261 13.51 -31.30 22.59
N TYR A 262 13.25 -30.06 23.08
CA TYR A 262 11.96 -29.74 23.66
C TYR A 262 10.80 -29.96 22.67
N PHE A 263 10.90 -29.39 21.44
CA PHE A 263 9.81 -29.57 20.47
C PHE A 263 9.63 -31.03 20.05
N LEU A 264 10.72 -31.78 19.80
CA LEU A 264 10.63 -33.17 19.38
C LEU A 264 10.07 -34.09 20.47
N ASP A 265 10.54 -33.94 21.71
CA ASP A 265 10.21 -34.87 22.78
C ASP A 265 8.90 -34.51 23.52
N GLU A 266 8.65 -33.18 23.75
CA GLU A 266 7.54 -32.73 24.59
C GLU A 266 6.30 -32.28 23.77
N VAL A 267 6.49 -31.94 22.47
CA VAL A 267 5.39 -31.41 21.66
C VAL A 267 4.99 -32.42 20.56
N ILE A 268 5.95 -32.96 19.81
CA ILE A 268 5.66 -33.78 18.62
C ILE A 268 5.48 -35.26 18.97
N ARG A 269 6.38 -35.87 19.79
CA ARG A 269 6.34 -37.28 20.13
C ARG A 269 5.03 -37.76 20.79
N PRO A 270 4.33 -36.96 21.61
CA PRO A 270 3.05 -37.36 22.18
C PRO A 270 1.89 -37.46 21.18
N GLU A 271 2.03 -36.86 20.00
CA GLU A 271 0.97 -36.83 19.00
C GLU A 271 0.95 -38.11 18.13
N SER A 272 -0.19 -38.39 17.49
CA SER A 272 -0.35 -39.54 16.60
C SER A 272 0.60 -39.50 15.40
N PRO A 273 0.99 -40.66 14.81
CA PRO A 273 1.86 -40.67 13.63
C PRO A 273 1.34 -39.83 12.46
N GLU A 274 0.02 -39.75 12.26
CA GLU A 274 -0.61 -38.98 11.22
C GLU A 274 -0.43 -37.45 11.45
N VAL A 275 -0.58 -37.00 12.70
CA VAL A 275 -0.36 -35.61 13.10
C VAL A 275 1.12 -35.26 12.95
N GLN A 276 2.04 -36.16 13.37
CA GLN A 276 3.48 -35.96 13.20
C GLN A 276 3.86 -35.80 11.72
N GLU A 277 3.35 -36.67 10.84
CA GLU A 277 3.58 -36.62 9.40
C GLU A 277 3.05 -35.29 8.82
N PHE A 278 1.84 -34.89 9.20
CA PHE A 278 1.21 -33.65 8.78
C PHE A 278 2.06 -32.42 9.18
N LEU A 279 2.52 -32.37 10.44
CA LEU A 279 3.38 -31.31 10.95
C LEU A 279 4.68 -31.18 10.13
N PHE A 280 5.38 -32.29 9.88
CA PHE A 280 6.61 -32.25 9.11
C PHE A 280 6.39 -31.81 7.68
N LYS A 281 5.44 -32.39 6.95
CA LYS A 281 5.23 -32.12 5.54
C LYS A 281 4.70 -30.70 5.28
N THR A 282 3.83 -30.19 6.14
CA THR A 282 3.29 -28.82 6.00
C THR A 282 4.25 -27.73 6.49
N SER A 283 5.34 -28.11 7.17
CA SER A 283 6.33 -27.14 7.68
C SER A 283 7.06 -26.34 6.60
N ILE A 284 7.06 -26.80 5.34
CA ILE A 284 7.62 -26.06 4.22
C ILE A 284 6.86 -24.76 3.94
N LEU A 285 5.59 -24.68 4.36
CA LEU A 285 4.70 -23.55 4.10
C LEU A 285 4.87 -22.48 5.18
N ASP A 286 4.86 -21.23 4.79
CA ASP A 286 4.84 -20.09 5.72
C ASP A 286 3.42 -19.84 6.25
N LYS A 287 2.42 -20.07 5.40
CA LYS A 287 0.99 -20.09 5.74
C LYS A 287 0.30 -21.26 5.03
N MET A 288 -0.73 -21.79 5.62
CA MET A 288 -1.41 -22.98 5.12
C MET A 288 -2.92 -22.88 5.29
N ASN A 289 -3.64 -23.51 4.39
CA ASN A 289 -5.07 -23.78 4.47
C ASN A 289 -5.37 -25.20 3.98
N ALA A 290 -6.60 -25.66 4.09
CA ALA A 290 -6.95 -27.03 3.75
C ALA A 290 -6.72 -27.37 2.26
N GLU A 291 -6.95 -26.42 1.35
CA GLU A 291 -6.75 -26.61 -0.09
C GLU A 291 -5.27 -26.74 -0.47
N LEU A 292 -4.42 -25.91 0.11
CA LEU A 292 -2.97 -25.99 -0.09
C LEU A 292 -2.40 -27.28 0.51
N CYS A 293 -2.88 -27.68 1.69
CA CYS A 293 -2.49 -28.95 2.30
C CYS A 293 -2.91 -30.16 1.44
N GLU A 294 -4.14 -30.15 0.89
CA GLU A 294 -4.59 -31.20 -0.04
C GLU A 294 -3.68 -31.29 -1.27
N ALA A 295 -3.34 -30.12 -1.88
CA ALA A 295 -2.43 -30.08 -3.03
C ALA A 295 -1.03 -30.62 -2.67
N LEU A 296 -0.56 -30.37 -1.45
CA LEU A 296 0.73 -30.86 -0.97
C LEU A 296 0.78 -32.40 -0.89
N PHE A 297 -0.28 -33.02 -0.40
CA PHE A 297 -0.35 -34.46 -0.19
C PHE A 297 -0.73 -35.28 -1.45
N ALA A 298 -1.01 -34.62 -2.58
CA ALA A 298 -1.22 -35.22 -3.90
C ALA A 298 -2.06 -36.52 -3.88
N GLU A 299 -3.37 -36.38 -3.71
CA GLU A 299 -4.36 -37.47 -3.75
C GLU A 299 -4.27 -38.49 -2.59
N SER A 300 -3.23 -38.43 -1.74
CA SER A 300 -3.12 -39.35 -0.58
C SER A 300 -4.17 -39.04 0.49
N TYR A 301 -4.56 -37.78 0.63
CA TYR A 301 -5.51 -37.30 1.62
C TYR A 301 -6.47 -36.26 1.02
N SER A 302 -7.74 -36.30 1.46
CA SER A 302 -8.78 -35.39 0.95
C SER A 302 -8.76 -34.04 1.66
N TYR A 303 -9.41 -33.06 1.05
CA TYR A 303 -9.67 -31.74 1.66
C TYR A 303 -10.30 -31.85 3.06
N GLY A 304 -11.27 -32.76 3.23
CA GLY A 304 -11.93 -33.00 4.52
C GLY A 304 -10.95 -33.45 5.61
N TRP A 305 -10.05 -34.38 5.28
CA TRP A 305 -9.02 -34.85 6.20
C TRP A 305 -8.02 -33.73 6.53
N CYS A 306 -7.55 -32.97 5.54
CA CYS A 306 -6.65 -31.85 5.77
C CYS A 306 -7.28 -30.81 6.69
N ARG A 307 -8.58 -30.51 6.51
CA ARG A 307 -9.32 -29.59 7.38
C ARG A 307 -9.41 -30.12 8.81
N GLU A 308 -9.65 -31.42 8.99
CA GLU A 308 -9.67 -32.06 10.31
C GLU A 308 -8.30 -31.98 10.98
N MET A 309 -7.20 -32.25 10.26
CA MET A 309 -5.85 -32.10 10.78
C MET A 309 -5.54 -30.67 11.23
N LEU A 310 -5.89 -29.67 10.43
CA LEU A 310 -5.72 -28.27 10.81
C LEU A 310 -6.52 -27.91 12.08
N GLN A 311 -7.72 -28.47 12.24
CA GLN A 311 -8.51 -28.30 13.46
C GLN A 311 -7.84 -28.95 14.67
N ILE A 312 -7.30 -30.19 14.53
CA ILE A 312 -6.55 -30.85 15.58
C ILE A 312 -5.32 -30.06 16.01
N LEU A 313 -4.58 -29.45 15.05
CA LEU A 313 -3.44 -28.60 15.39
C LEU A 313 -3.84 -27.41 16.27
N GLN A 314 -5.00 -26.79 16.00
CA GLN A 314 -5.52 -25.69 16.80
C GLN A 314 -6.04 -26.16 18.17
N ASP A 315 -6.84 -27.23 18.22
CA ASP A 315 -7.43 -27.75 19.45
C ASP A 315 -6.35 -28.24 20.44
N HIS A 316 -5.26 -28.84 19.91
CA HIS A 316 -4.10 -29.26 20.69
C HIS A 316 -3.11 -28.12 20.97
N ASN A 317 -3.34 -26.90 20.47
CA ASN A 317 -2.44 -25.76 20.59
C ASN A 317 -0.99 -26.10 20.18
N LEU A 318 -0.83 -26.75 19.03
CA LEU A 318 0.47 -27.19 18.50
C LEU A 318 1.23 -26.06 17.82
N PHE A 319 1.38 -24.91 18.50
CA PHE A 319 2.09 -23.75 18.00
C PHE A 319 1.62 -23.30 16.61
N THR A 320 0.29 -23.39 16.40
CA THR A 320 -0.38 -23.00 15.16
C THR A 320 -1.32 -21.83 15.45
N PHE A 321 -1.21 -20.76 14.67
CA PHE A 321 -1.93 -19.50 14.87
C PHE A 321 -2.68 -19.10 13.61
N PRO A 322 -3.84 -18.45 13.74
CA PRO A 322 -4.51 -17.85 12.59
C PRO A 322 -3.65 -16.73 12.00
N VAL A 323 -3.78 -16.49 10.69
CA VAL A 323 -3.19 -15.34 10.01
C VAL A 323 -4.19 -14.21 10.06
N ASP A 324 -3.81 -13.07 10.64
CA ASP A 324 -4.63 -11.86 10.67
C ASP A 324 -5.02 -11.45 9.24
N GLU A 325 -6.25 -10.97 9.05
CA GLU A 325 -6.81 -10.54 7.77
C GLU A 325 -7.10 -11.64 6.72
N GLN A 326 -6.78 -12.92 6.96
CA GLN A 326 -7.02 -14.02 6.04
C GLN A 326 -7.82 -15.18 6.69
N PRO A 327 -9.15 -15.13 6.74
CA PRO A 327 -9.94 -16.19 7.36
C PRO A 327 -9.64 -17.57 6.78
N GLY A 328 -9.40 -18.54 7.65
CA GLY A 328 -9.11 -19.92 7.25
C GLY A 328 -7.64 -20.23 6.95
N TRP A 329 -6.75 -19.21 7.02
CA TRP A 329 -5.32 -19.42 6.92
C TRP A 329 -4.68 -19.57 8.31
N LEU A 330 -3.74 -20.49 8.43
CA LEU A 330 -2.97 -20.76 9.63
C LEU A 330 -1.47 -20.67 9.33
N ARG A 331 -0.69 -20.37 10.36
CA ARG A 331 0.77 -20.41 10.31
C ARG A 331 1.34 -21.09 11.55
N TYR A 332 2.51 -21.66 11.42
CA TYR A 332 3.28 -22.11 12.58
C TYR A 332 3.94 -20.92 13.29
N HIS A 333 4.16 -21.10 14.60
CA HIS A 333 5.10 -20.25 15.33
C HIS A 333 6.48 -20.28 14.66
N PRO A 334 7.18 -19.16 14.48
CA PRO A 334 8.42 -19.10 13.71
C PRO A 334 9.46 -20.15 14.13
N LEU A 335 9.73 -20.27 15.43
CA LEU A 335 10.70 -21.24 15.95
C LEU A 335 10.25 -22.69 15.74
N PHE A 336 8.98 -22.98 15.88
CA PHE A 336 8.45 -24.32 15.70
C PHE A 336 8.51 -24.75 14.22
N GLY A 337 8.04 -23.88 13.33
CA GLY A 337 8.09 -24.11 11.88
C GLY A 337 9.53 -24.29 11.37
N GLU A 338 10.49 -23.50 11.88
CA GLU A 338 11.90 -23.62 11.50
C GLU A 338 12.50 -24.98 11.91
N ILE A 339 12.19 -25.47 13.12
CA ILE A 339 12.67 -26.78 13.58
C ILE A 339 12.00 -27.91 12.80
N LEU A 340 10.68 -27.88 12.59
CA LEU A 340 9.98 -28.89 11.79
C LEU A 340 10.57 -28.99 10.38
N ARG A 341 10.80 -27.82 9.75
CA ARG A 341 11.39 -27.72 8.41
C ARG A 341 12.81 -28.30 8.36
N SER A 342 13.63 -27.97 9.36
CA SER A 342 14.99 -28.52 9.48
C SER A 342 14.98 -30.05 9.62
N GLU A 343 14.04 -30.61 10.39
CA GLU A 343 13.87 -32.05 10.51
C GLU A 343 13.44 -32.71 9.19
N LEU A 344 12.49 -32.11 8.49
CA LEU A 344 12.01 -32.60 7.21
C LEU A 344 13.15 -32.63 6.17
N PHE A 345 13.88 -31.52 5.98
CA PHE A 345 15.00 -31.48 5.03
C PHE A 345 16.14 -32.44 5.39
N SER A 346 16.39 -32.65 6.69
CA SER A 346 17.42 -33.57 7.13
C SER A 346 17.04 -35.06 6.93
N ARG A 347 15.79 -35.41 7.19
CA ARG A 347 15.31 -36.79 7.13
C ARG A 347 14.85 -37.21 5.74
N TYR A 348 14.23 -36.28 4.99
CA TYR A 348 13.54 -36.56 3.73
C TYR A 348 13.87 -35.54 2.63
N PRO A 349 15.15 -35.38 2.22
CA PRO A 349 15.58 -34.32 1.33
C PRO A 349 14.95 -34.37 -0.07
N MET A 350 14.68 -35.56 -0.60
CA MET A 350 14.02 -35.71 -1.91
C MET A 350 12.52 -35.37 -1.82
N GLU A 351 11.84 -35.86 -0.79
CA GLU A 351 10.42 -35.58 -0.58
C GLU A 351 10.18 -34.10 -0.31
N SER A 352 11.07 -33.41 0.42
CA SER A 352 10.96 -31.97 0.67
C SER A 352 11.02 -31.15 -0.61
N LYS A 353 11.85 -31.52 -1.60
CA LYS A 353 11.89 -30.88 -2.93
C LYS A 353 10.57 -31.07 -3.67
N GLU A 354 10.01 -32.29 -3.67
CA GLU A 354 8.71 -32.55 -4.32
C GLU A 354 7.58 -31.73 -3.68
N LEU A 355 7.55 -31.65 -2.35
CA LEU A 355 6.57 -30.87 -1.62
C LEU A 355 6.67 -29.37 -1.99
N LEU A 356 7.88 -28.82 -2.08
CA LEU A 356 8.12 -27.44 -2.51
C LEU A 356 7.59 -27.18 -3.93
N VAL A 357 7.86 -28.09 -4.86
CA VAL A 357 7.35 -27.99 -6.26
C VAL A 357 5.81 -28.05 -6.28
N ARG A 358 5.19 -28.96 -5.51
CA ARG A 358 3.73 -29.04 -5.42
C ARG A 358 3.10 -27.77 -4.83
N ALA A 359 3.69 -27.23 -3.76
CA ALA A 359 3.27 -25.97 -3.16
C ALA A 359 3.38 -24.81 -4.16
N SER A 360 4.52 -24.70 -4.85
CA SER A 360 4.77 -23.72 -5.89
C SER A 360 3.73 -23.79 -7.01
N ALA A 361 3.43 -25.00 -7.52
CA ALA A 361 2.43 -25.20 -8.56
C ALA A 361 1.01 -24.83 -8.09
N TRP A 362 0.68 -25.03 -6.82
CA TRP A 362 -0.60 -24.57 -6.27
C TRP A 362 -0.67 -23.05 -6.21
N PHE A 363 0.40 -22.39 -5.73
CA PHE A 363 0.46 -20.91 -5.66
C PHE A 363 0.32 -20.26 -7.03
N ILE A 364 0.91 -20.84 -8.09
CA ILE A 364 0.69 -20.35 -9.47
C ILE A 364 -0.80 -20.40 -9.83
N ARG A 365 -1.46 -21.54 -9.58
CA ARG A 365 -2.91 -21.71 -9.89
C ARG A 365 -3.79 -20.73 -9.13
N GLN A 366 -3.37 -20.30 -7.94
CA GLN A 366 -4.05 -19.29 -7.13
C GLN A 366 -3.62 -17.85 -7.46
N ASN A 367 -2.79 -17.66 -8.48
CA ASN A 367 -2.26 -16.34 -8.87
C ASN A 367 -1.38 -15.66 -7.81
N MET A 368 -0.69 -16.45 -6.98
CA MET A 368 0.21 -16.02 -5.90
C MET A 368 1.66 -16.28 -6.33
N LEU A 369 2.17 -15.46 -7.26
CA LEU A 369 3.45 -15.70 -7.92
C LEU A 369 4.64 -15.54 -6.98
N GLU A 370 4.60 -14.58 -6.07
CA GLU A 370 5.68 -14.31 -5.13
C GLU A 370 5.89 -15.50 -4.18
N GLU A 371 4.80 -16.01 -3.61
CA GLU A 371 4.84 -17.22 -2.77
C GLU A 371 5.33 -18.44 -3.56
N SER A 372 4.91 -18.57 -4.82
CA SER A 372 5.38 -19.65 -5.70
C SER A 372 6.91 -19.62 -5.86
N VAL A 373 7.46 -18.45 -6.17
CA VAL A 373 8.91 -18.27 -6.34
C VAL A 373 9.66 -18.50 -5.03
N GLN A 374 9.15 -18.03 -3.92
CA GLN A 374 9.75 -18.29 -2.61
C GLN A 374 9.84 -19.80 -2.30
N GLN A 375 8.85 -20.59 -2.71
CA GLN A 375 8.91 -22.04 -2.52
C GLN A 375 9.98 -22.71 -3.41
N ILE A 376 10.04 -22.33 -4.69
CA ILE A 376 10.99 -22.97 -5.61
C ILE A 376 12.45 -22.61 -5.29
N LEU A 377 12.73 -21.37 -4.84
CA LEU A 377 14.05 -20.94 -4.40
C LEU A 377 14.59 -21.79 -3.23
N ARG A 378 13.71 -22.29 -2.34
CA ARG A 378 14.08 -23.16 -1.22
C ARG A 378 14.53 -24.57 -1.64
N THR A 379 14.33 -24.96 -2.92
CA THR A 379 14.84 -26.24 -3.43
C THR A 379 16.35 -26.26 -3.57
N GLU A 380 16.99 -25.08 -3.68
CA GLU A 380 18.42 -24.90 -3.96
C GLU A 380 18.88 -25.64 -5.24
N ASP A 381 17.95 -25.92 -6.15
CA ASP A 381 18.18 -26.66 -7.39
C ASP A 381 18.12 -25.69 -8.56
N SER A 382 19.28 -25.31 -9.09
CA SER A 382 19.39 -24.27 -10.11
C SER A 382 18.61 -24.59 -11.39
N GLU A 383 18.53 -25.86 -11.81
CA GLU A 383 17.79 -26.25 -13.02
C GLU A 383 16.28 -26.10 -12.80
N LEU A 384 15.77 -26.55 -11.65
CA LEU A 384 14.36 -26.38 -11.29
C LEU A 384 14.00 -24.90 -11.13
N ILE A 385 14.85 -24.11 -10.49
CA ILE A 385 14.63 -22.68 -10.29
C ILE A 385 14.54 -21.97 -11.64
N ILE A 386 15.51 -22.18 -12.54
CA ILE A 386 15.53 -21.54 -13.86
C ILE A 386 14.28 -21.94 -14.66
N ALA A 387 13.96 -23.23 -14.77
CA ALA A 387 12.81 -23.70 -15.51
C ALA A 387 11.50 -23.10 -14.99
N HIS A 388 11.33 -23.03 -13.68
CA HIS A 388 10.16 -22.45 -13.05
C HIS A 388 10.04 -20.93 -13.28
N LEU A 389 11.16 -20.19 -13.17
CA LEU A 389 11.19 -18.76 -13.46
C LEU A 389 10.91 -18.45 -14.93
N GLU A 390 11.41 -19.30 -15.86
CA GLU A 390 11.10 -19.19 -17.29
C GLU A 390 9.59 -19.34 -17.53
N ASP A 391 8.96 -20.35 -16.95
CA ASP A 391 7.50 -20.58 -17.06
C ASP A 391 6.69 -19.40 -16.51
N ILE A 392 7.03 -18.91 -15.31
CA ILE A 392 6.38 -17.73 -14.73
C ILE A 392 6.57 -16.50 -15.62
N THR A 393 7.76 -16.28 -16.14
CA THR A 393 8.08 -15.15 -17.01
C THR A 393 7.18 -15.17 -18.26
N ILE A 394 7.14 -16.30 -18.95
CA ILE A 394 6.34 -16.44 -20.17
C ILE A 394 4.84 -16.25 -19.87
N GLN A 395 4.36 -16.90 -18.84
CA GLN A 395 2.97 -16.77 -18.44
C GLN A 395 2.62 -15.32 -18.05
N SER A 396 3.51 -14.64 -17.31
CA SER A 396 3.31 -13.23 -16.95
C SER A 396 3.29 -12.31 -18.16
N LEU A 397 4.12 -12.56 -19.17
CA LEU A 397 4.12 -11.82 -20.42
C LEU A 397 2.86 -12.09 -21.27
N GLN A 398 2.30 -13.29 -21.22
CA GLN A 398 1.03 -13.62 -21.90
C GLN A 398 -0.16 -13.00 -21.20
N ASP A 399 -0.20 -13.09 -19.87
CA ASP A 399 -1.32 -12.64 -19.04
C ASP A 399 -1.25 -11.15 -18.68
N GLY A 400 -0.14 -10.47 -19.00
CA GLY A 400 0.08 -9.05 -18.68
C GLY A 400 0.40 -8.75 -17.21
N ARG A 401 0.92 -9.73 -16.46
CA ARG A 401 1.31 -9.58 -15.05
C ARG A 401 2.76 -9.13 -14.90
N VAL A 402 3.14 -8.14 -15.69
CA VAL A 402 4.54 -7.71 -15.81
C VAL A 402 5.08 -7.04 -14.55
N LEU A 403 4.22 -6.35 -13.79
CA LEU A 403 4.65 -5.72 -12.53
C LEU A 403 4.98 -6.75 -11.45
N ASP A 404 4.20 -7.84 -11.35
CA ASP A 404 4.50 -8.95 -10.44
C ASP A 404 5.83 -9.61 -10.84
N LEU A 405 6.06 -9.77 -12.15
CA LEU A 405 7.31 -10.30 -12.70
C LEU A 405 8.51 -9.40 -12.37
N MET A 406 8.39 -8.08 -12.54
CA MET A 406 9.46 -7.12 -12.22
C MET A 406 9.86 -7.19 -10.74
N HIS A 407 8.88 -7.27 -9.84
CA HIS A 407 9.17 -7.41 -8.41
C HIS A 407 9.92 -8.70 -8.10
N ILE A 408 9.57 -9.79 -8.75
CA ILE A 408 10.21 -11.09 -8.60
C ILE A 408 11.64 -11.06 -9.12
N ILE A 409 11.85 -10.61 -10.36
CA ILE A 409 13.13 -10.70 -11.06
C ILE A 409 14.25 -9.90 -10.39
N ARG A 410 13.91 -8.78 -9.73
CA ARG A 410 14.87 -7.96 -8.96
C ARG A 410 15.49 -8.69 -7.77
N ASN A 411 14.81 -9.69 -7.24
CA ASN A 411 15.25 -10.46 -6.07
C ASN A 411 16.00 -11.74 -6.45
N ILE A 412 16.22 -11.99 -7.77
CA ILE A 412 16.94 -13.17 -8.27
C ILE A 412 18.42 -12.78 -8.49
N ASP A 413 19.31 -13.69 -8.15
CA ASP A 413 20.75 -13.48 -8.35
C ASP A 413 21.12 -13.42 -9.83
N GLU A 414 22.14 -12.62 -10.15
CA GLU A 414 22.61 -12.38 -11.52
C GLU A 414 23.06 -13.65 -12.24
N ALA A 415 23.59 -14.63 -11.52
CA ALA A 415 24.04 -15.89 -12.12
C ALA A 415 22.86 -16.69 -12.66
N THR A 416 21.78 -16.78 -11.90
CA THR A 416 20.52 -17.43 -12.31
C THR A 416 19.89 -16.71 -13.51
N ILE A 417 19.80 -15.38 -13.49
CA ILE A 417 19.28 -14.59 -14.62
C ILE A 417 20.12 -14.84 -15.89
N SER A 418 21.43 -14.82 -15.74
CA SER A 418 22.40 -14.99 -16.85
C SER A 418 22.36 -16.37 -17.52
N ALA A 419 21.75 -17.35 -16.91
CA ALA A 419 21.65 -18.71 -17.44
C ALA A 419 20.50 -18.92 -18.44
N SER A 420 19.64 -17.92 -18.64
CA SER A 420 18.46 -18.04 -19.51
C SER A 420 18.24 -16.82 -20.39
N PRO A 421 18.02 -16.98 -21.71
CA PRO A 421 17.65 -15.86 -22.59
C PRO A 421 16.31 -15.22 -22.19
N ILE A 422 15.36 -16.01 -21.66
CA ILE A 422 14.05 -15.55 -21.24
C ILE A 422 14.16 -14.67 -19.99
N LEU A 423 14.97 -15.11 -19.00
CA LEU A 423 15.20 -14.33 -17.78
C LEU A 423 16.01 -13.07 -18.03
N CYS A 424 17.01 -13.12 -18.94
CA CYS A 424 17.75 -11.94 -19.37
C CYS A 424 16.80 -10.89 -20.00
N LEU A 425 15.85 -11.32 -20.83
CA LEU A 425 14.87 -10.42 -21.44
C LEU A 425 13.92 -9.82 -20.38
N ALA A 426 13.47 -10.61 -19.40
CA ALA A 426 12.64 -10.13 -18.30
C ALA A 426 13.36 -9.09 -17.44
N TYR A 427 14.64 -9.31 -17.16
CA TYR A 427 15.46 -8.36 -16.41
C TYR A 427 15.74 -7.08 -17.20
N ALA A 428 16.01 -7.20 -18.51
CA ALA A 428 16.12 -6.04 -19.39
C ALA A 428 14.83 -5.21 -19.41
N TRP A 429 13.67 -5.87 -19.34
CA TRP A 429 12.38 -5.17 -19.23
C TRP A 429 12.26 -4.39 -17.91
N ASP A 430 12.67 -4.98 -16.80
CA ASP A 430 12.67 -4.28 -15.50
C ASP A 430 13.58 -3.04 -15.52
N LEU A 431 14.77 -3.16 -16.10
CA LEU A 431 15.69 -2.04 -16.27
C LEU A 431 15.10 -0.93 -17.15
N LEU A 432 14.43 -1.32 -18.26
CA LEU A 432 13.72 -0.38 -19.13
C LEU A 432 12.65 0.42 -18.38
N ALA A 433 11.87 -0.26 -17.54
CA ALA A 433 10.82 0.36 -16.74
C ALA A 433 11.38 1.31 -15.65
N ASN A 434 12.64 1.12 -15.26
CA ASN A 434 13.34 1.99 -14.31
C ASN A 434 14.23 3.05 -14.99
N TYR A 435 14.09 3.24 -16.31
CA TYR A 435 14.86 4.20 -17.13
C TYR A 435 16.37 3.96 -17.15
N ASP A 436 16.85 2.77 -16.76
CA ASP A 436 18.25 2.36 -16.91
C ASP A 436 18.50 1.80 -18.33
N PHE A 437 18.58 2.71 -19.29
CA PHE A 437 18.67 2.36 -20.72
C PHE A 437 19.98 1.69 -21.12
N GLU A 438 21.09 2.06 -20.48
CA GLU A 438 22.41 1.49 -20.80
C GLU A 438 22.51 0.04 -20.35
N THR A 439 22.15 -0.24 -19.10
CA THR A 439 22.16 -1.62 -18.58
C THR A 439 21.07 -2.47 -19.26
N CYS A 440 19.92 -1.90 -19.59
CA CYS A 440 18.87 -2.58 -20.38
C CYS A 440 19.39 -3.07 -21.72
N GLU A 441 20.11 -2.22 -22.47
CA GLU A 441 20.69 -2.58 -23.79
C GLU A 441 21.69 -3.76 -23.67
N LEU A 442 22.55 -3.75 -22.65
CA LEU A 442 23.49 -4.84 -22.38
C LEU A 442 22.80 -6.19 -22.11
N TRP A 443 21.76 -6.17 -21.25
CA TRP A 443 21.03 -7.40 -20.93
C TRP A 443 20.15 -7.89 -22.09
N MET A 444 19.60 -6.99 -22.88
CA MET A 444 18.88 -7.33 -24.11
C MET A 444 19.83 -7.96 -25.15
N GLU A 445 21.01 -7.41 -25.33
CA GLU A 445 22.04 -8.02 -26.21
C GLU A 445 22.45 -9.41 -25.72
N LYS A 446 22.63 -9.58 -24.41
CA LYS A 446 22.91 -10.87 -23.79
C LYS A 446 21.77 -11.87 -24.04
N ALA A 447 20.52 -11.45 -23.91
CA ALA A 447 19.35 -12.27 -24.22
C ALA A 447 19.38 -12.72 -25.71
N ILE A 448 19.66 -11.81 -26.63
CA ILE A 448 19.76 -12.10 -28.06
C ILE A 448 20.89 -13.12 -28.33
N VAL A 449 22.09 -12.92 -27.78
CA VAL A 449 23.23 -13.83 -27.95
C VAL A 449 22.90 -15.23 -27.43
N LEU A 450 22.33 -15.33 -26.22
CA LEU A 450 21.95 -16.61 -25.62
C LEU A 450 20.85 -17.31 -26.42
N SER A 451 19.89 -16.60 -26.99
CA SER A 451 18.82 -17.19 -27.81
C SER A 451 19.31 -17.86 -29.10
N HIS A 452 20.51 -17.55 -29.56
CA HIS A 452 21.16 -18.17 -30.76
C HIS A 452 22.03 -19.39 -30.41
N THR A 453 22.17 -19.73 -29.13
CA THR A 453 22.83 -21.00 -28.74
C THR A 453 21.86 -22.17 -28.94
N PRO A 454 22.34 -23.40 -29.20
CA PRO A 454 21.44 -24.55 -29.42
C PRO A 454 20.47 -24.80 -28.27
N GLU A 455 20.90 -24.56 -27.03
CA GLU A 455 20.07 -24.69 -25.83
C GLU A 455 19.08 -23.53 -25.71
N GLY A 456 19.51 -22.30 -25.92
CA GLY A 456 18.66 -21.11 -25.88
C GLY A 456 17.64 -21.10 -27.01
N GLU A 457 18.01 -21.53 -28.23
CA GLU A 457 17.06 -21.69 -29.34
C GLU A 457 15.95 -22.68 -29.00
N ALA A 458 16.29 -23.81 -28.37
CA ALA A 458 15.27 -24.78 -27.93
C ALA A 458 14.33 -24.21 -26.87
N LYS A 459 14.82 -23.38 -25.94
CA LYS A 459 14.01 -22.71 -24.90
C LYS A 459 13.09 -21.64 -25.48
N VAL A 460 13.59 -20.85 -26.43
CA VAL A 460 12.83 -19.73 -27.03
C VAL A 460 11.86 -20.22 -28.12
N ALA A 461 12.15 -21.32 -28.82
CA ALA A 461 11.38 -21.80 -29.97
C ALA A 461 9.86 -21.85 -29.75
N PRO A 462 9.29 -22.34 -28.60
CA PRO A 462 7.86 -22.38 -28.37
C PRO A 462 7.22 -20.99 -28.31
N TYR A 463 8.00 -19.94 -27.97
CA TYR A 463 7.54 -18.59 -27.70
C TYR A 463 8.16 -17.55 -28.62
N LYS A 464 8.77 -17.98 -29.72
CA LYS A 464 9.64 -17.16 -30.59
C LYS A 464 8.98 -15.85 -31.02
N GLN A 465 7.71 -15.87 -31.40
CA GLN A 465 7.00 -14.67 -31.84
C GLN A 465 6.89 -13.63 -30.74
N ILE A 466 6.57 -14.05 -29.51
CA ILE A 466 6.48 -13.14 -28.34
C ILE A 466 7.86 -12.60 -28.02
N TYR A 467 8.87 -13.47 -27.98
CA TYR A 467 10.25 -13.11 -27.66
C TYR A 467 10.83 -12.09 -28.65
N ASP A 468 10.74 -12.38 -29.95
CA ASP A 468 11.24 -11.50 -31.01
C ASP A 468 10.45 -10.17 -31.06
N GLY A 469 9.13 -10.21 -30.86
CA GLY A 469 8.28 -9.04 -30.82
C GLY A 469 8.63 -8.11 -29.65
N ILE A 470 8.87 -8.67 -28.46
CA ILE A 470 9.29 -7.90 -27.28
C ILE A 470 10.67 -7.27 -27.49
N ILE A 471 11.64 -7.98 -28.06
CA ILE A 471 12.96 -7.43 -28.36
C ILE A 471 12.83 -6.22 -29.31
N LYS A 472 12.07 -6.34 -30.40
CA LYS A 472 11.87 -5.23 -31.34
C LYS A 472 11.20 -4.03 -30.68
N MET A 473 10.22 -4.27 -29.84
CA MET A 473 9.55 -3.23 -29.08
C MET A 473 10.52 -2.53 -28.12
N MET A 474 11.35 -3.26 -27.39
CA MET A 474 12.35 -2.66 -26.48
C MET A 474 13.40 -1.85 -27.27
N GLN A 475 13.88 -2.34 -28.39
CA GLN A 475 14.76 -1.61 -29.29
C GLN A 475 14.13 -0.29 -29.76
N ALA A 476 12.85 -0.32 -30.09
CA ALA A 476 12.11 0.88 -30.48
C ALA A 476 12.02 1.91 -29.34
N ILE A 477 11.74 1.46 -28.12
CA ILE A 477 11.67 2.32 -26.94
C ILE A 477 13.03 2.99 -26.68
N LEU A 478 14.13 2.23 -26.77
CA LEU A 478 15.50 2.75 -26.64
C LEU A 478 15.84 3.78 -27.73
N LEU A 479 15.36 3.58 -28.97
CA LEU A 479 15.54 4.56 -30.04
C LEU A 479 14.72 5.83 -29.80
N SER A 480 13.47 5.68 -29.32
CA SER A 480 12.62 6.83 -28.97
C SER A 480 13.25 7.69 -27.88
N SER A 481 13.82 7.07 -26.82
CA SER A 481 14.51 7.80 -25.74
C SER A 481 15.72 8.60 -26.22
N ARG A 482 16.35 8.17 -27.35
CA ARG A 482 17.48 8.84 -28.02
C ARG A 482 17.03 9.84 -29.09
N GLY A 483 15.74 10.14 -29.20
CA GLY A 483 15.18 11.08 -30.15
C GLY A 483 15.11 10.58 -31.60
N LYS A 484 15.21 9.25 -31.83
CA LYS A 484 15.15 8.62 -33.17
C LYS A 484 13.76 8.01 -33.41
N ALA A 485 12.71 8.84 -33.26
CA ALA A 485 11.33 8.39 -33.25
C ALA A 485 10.87 7.75 -34.57
N GLU A 486 11.31 8.26 -35.74
CA GLU A 486 10.98 7.68 -37.05
C GLU A 486 11.51 6.22 -37.20
N GLN A 487 12.72 5.93 -36.67
CA GLN A 487 13.26 4.57 -36.67
C GLN A 487 12.55 3.66 -35.70
N ALA A 488 12.13 4.21 -34.53
CA ALA A 488 11.35 3.51 -33.55
C ALA A 488 9.99 3.09 -34.10
N ASP A 489 9.33 3.96 -34.85
CA ASP A 489 8.03 3.74 -35.48
C ASP A 489 8.05 2.47 -36.38
N GLY A 490 9.06 2.35 -37.24
CA GLY A 490 9.27 1.16 -38.06
C GLY A 490 9.43 -0.14 -37.26
N LEU A 491 10.21 -0.12 -36.19
CA LEU A 491 10.42 -1.30 -35.33
C LEU A 491 9.15 -1.69 -34.53
N ILE A 492 8.36 -0.73 -34.10
CA ILE A 492 7.10 -1.01 -33.42
C ILE A 492 6.11 -1.67 -34.38
N GLN A 493 6.04 -1.19 -35.63
CA GLN A 493 5.20 -1.80 -36.65
C GLN A 493 5.62 -3.25 -36.94
N GLU A 494 6.94 -3.51 -37.08
CA GLU A 494 7.47 -4.86 -37.19
C GLU A 494 7.13 -5.74 -35.98
N ALA A 495 7.20 -5.19 -34.76
CA ALA A 495 6.83 -5.90 -33.55
C ALA A 495 5.34 -6.30 -33.56
N LEU A 496 4.45 -5.37 -33.96
CA LEU A 496 3.03 -5.62 -34.06
C LEU A 496 2.68 -6.68 -35.12
N ASP A 497 3.46 -6.77 -36.19
CA ASP A 497 3.29 -7.79 -37.25
C ASP A 497 3.73 -9.19 -36.77
N ILE A 498 4.73 -9.28 -35.91
CA ILE A 498 5.27 -10.53 -35.35
C ILE A 498 4.46 -11.04 -34.17
N LEU A 499 3.97 -10.13 -33.29
CA LEU A 499 3.27 -10.50 -32.07
C LEU A 499 1.94 -11.22 -32.38
N PRO A 500 1.63 -12.35 -31.70
CA PRO A 500 0.37 -13.07 -31.86
C PRO A 500 -0.85 -12.15 -31.63
N GLN A 501 -1.92 -12.38 -32.38
CA GLN A 501 -3.13 -11.56 -32.32
C GLN A 501 -3.87 -11.66 -30.95
N ASP A 502 -3.71 -12.76 -30.27
CA ASP A 502 -4.26 -13.07 -28.94
C ASP A 502 -3.35 -12.64 -27.79
N ASN A 503 -2.14 -12.18 -28.06
CA ASN A 503 -1.29 -11.56 -27.03
C ASN A 503 -1.66 -10.09 -26.84
N TYR A 504 -2.79 -9.86 -26.18
CA TYR A 504 -3.35 -8.53 -25.97
C TYR A 504 -2.42 -7.60 -25.17
N PHE A 505 -1.68 -8.13 -24.19
CA PHE A 505 -0.77 -7.33 -23.39
C PHE A 505 0.36 -6.73 -24.25
N SER A 506 1.18 -7.58 -24.89
CA SER A 506 2.34 -7.09 -25.66
C SER A 506 1.91 -6.20 -26.83
N ARG A 507 0.76 -6.50 -27.47
CA ARG A 507 0.21 -5.67 -28.55
C ARG A 507 -0.27 -4.31 -28.05
N SER A 508 -1.06 -4.26 -26.99
CA SER A 508 -1.52 -2.98 -26.43
C SER A 508 -0.38 -2.14 -25.87
N PHE A 509 0.65 -2.79 -25.32
CA PHE A 509 1.85 -2.12 -24.84
C PHE A 509 2.71 -1.57 -26.00
N ALA A 510 2.87 -2.33 -27.09
CA ALA A 510 3.52 -1.83 -28.30
C ALA A 510 2.77 -0.63 -28.90
N MET A 511 1.45 -0.68 -28.98
CA MET A 511 0.62 0.44 -29.45
C MET A 511 0.74 1.66 -28.53
N LEU A 512 0.84 1.46 -27.23
CA LEU A 512 1.08 2.54 -26.27
C LEU A 512 2.39 3.27 -26.59
N HIS A 513 3.48 2.54 -26.81
CA HIS A 513 4.77 3.14 -27.15
C HIS A 513 4.81 3.72 -28.57
N HIS A 514 4.02 3.17 -29.50
CA HIS A 514 3.79 3.77 -30.82
C HIS A 514 3.16 5.16 -30.65
N ALA A 515 2.13 5.27 -29.82
CA ALA A 515 1.51 6.55 -29.51
C ALA A 515 2.49 7.55 -28.87
N VAL A 516 3.34 7.09 -27.95
CA VAL A 516 4.41 7.92 -27.34
C VAL A 516 5.37 8.46 -28.40
N ALA A 517 5.83 7.63 -29.34
CA ALA A 517 6.70 8.07 -30.44
C ALA A 517 6.05 9.17 -31.28
N HIS A 518 4.79 9.00 -31.68
CA HIS A 518 4.02 10.01 -32.41
C HIS A 518 3.84 11.32 -31.60
N ALA A 519 3.56 11.21 -30.29
CA ALA A 519 3.42 12.38 -29.42
C ALA A 519 4.72 13.20 -29.32
N VAL A 520 5.88 12.53 -29.27
CA VAL A 520 7.21 13.15 -29.24
C VAL A 520 7.51 13.88 -30.56
N GLU A 521 7.06 13.35 -31.69
CA GLU A 521 7.23 13.97 -33.02
C GLU A 521 6.22 15.11 -33.30
N GLY A 522 5.26 15.33 -32.41
CA GLY A 522 4.23 16.33 -32.59
C GLY A 522 3.06 15.88 -33.48
N ARG A 523 2.95 14.60 -33.81
CA ARG A 523 1.80 13.97 -34.51
C ARG A 523 0.68 13.68 -33.49
N THR A 524 0.14 14.74 -32.92
CA THR A 524 -0.67 14.69 -31.70
C THR A 524 -2.00 13.91 -31.87
N GLU A 525 -2.75 14.17 -32.95
CA GLU A 525 -4.04 13.50 -33.17
C GLU A 525 -3.85 11.99 -33.45
N GLU A 526 -2.80 11.63 -34.17
CA GLU A 526 -2.46 10.21 -34.40
C GLU A 526 -2.08 9.52 -33.09
N ALA A 527 -1.30 10.19 -32.23
CA ALA A 527 -0.96 9.70 -30.92
C ALA A 527 -2.20 9.48 -30.04
N ILE A 528 -3.14 10.44 -30.00
CA ILE A 528 -4.39 10.35 -29.25
C ILE A 528 -5.20 9.12 -29.69
N GLU A 529 -5.31 8.89 -31.00
CA GLU A 529 -6.05 7.76 -31.53
C GLU A 529 -5.38 6.43 -31.17
N LEU A 530 -4.06 6.32 -31.26
CA LEU A 530 -3.31 5.14 -30.86
C LEU A 530 -3.41 4.86 -29.36
N TYR A 531 -3.36 5.89 -28.50
CA TYR A 531 -3.60 5.73 -27.05
C TYR A 531 -4.99 5.16 -26.77
N ARG A 532 -6.03 5.69 -27.43
CA ARG A 532 -7.41 5.19 -27.28
C ARG A 532 -7.54 3.73 -27.68
N GLN A 533 -6.93 3.33 -28.81
CA GLN A 533 -6.92 1.94 -29.27
C GLN A 533 -6.18 1.02 -28.29
N ALA A 534 -5.00 1.43 -27.82
CA ALA A 534 -4.25 0.68 -26.80
C ALA A 534 -5.06 0.48 -25.51
N ILE A 535 -5.69 1.54 -25.00
CA ILE A 535 -6.57 1.49 -23.82
C ILE A 535 -7.77 0.57 -24.06
N GLN A 536 -8.41 0.63 -25.24
CA GLN A 536 -9.55 -0.22 -25.56
C GLN A 536 -9.19 -1.70 -25.58
N ILE A 537 -8.07 -2.09 -26.19
CA ILE A 537 -7.58 -3.47 -26.19
C ILE A 537 -7.27 -3.90 -24.76
N ALA A 538 -6.60 -3.05 -23.99
CA ALA A 538 -6.27 -3.32 -22.60
C ALA A 538 -7.50 -3.46 -21.70
N GLN A 539 -8.59 -2.74 -21.97
CA GLN A 539 -9.86 -2.88 -21.25
C GLN A 539 -10.54 -4.22 -21.54
N LEU A 540 -10.58 -4.63 -22.80
CA LEU A 540 -11.22 -5.90 -23.20
C LEU A 540 -10.50 -7.13 -22.66
N SER A 541 -9.22 -7.01 -22.35
CA SER A 541 -8.34 -8.07 -21.83
C SER A 541 -7.97 -7.91 -20.36
N GLU A 542 -8.61 -6.99 -19.65
CA GLU A 542 -8.37 -6.70 -18.23
C GLU A 542 -6.90 -6.35 -17.87
N GLN A 543 -6.18 -5.74 -18.83
CA GLN A 543 -4.78 -5.35 -18.66
C GLN A 543 -4.67 -3.99 -17.94
N TRP A 544 -4.77 -3.99 -16.62
CA TRP A 544 -4.86 -2.78 -15.79
C TRP A 544 -3.64 -1.85 -15.94
N PHE A 545 -2.43 -2.42 -16.06
CA PHE A 545 -1.20 -1.63 -16.21
C PHE A 545 -1.22 -0.78 -17.47
N VAL A 546 -1.53 -1.39 -18.63
CA VAL A 546 -1.58 -0.66 -19.91
C VAL A 546 -2.73 0.35 -19.93
N GLN A 547 -3.86 0.04 -19.28
CA GLN A 547 -4.95 1.00 -19.14
C GLN A 547 -4.52 2.24 -18.36
N LEU A 548 -3.83 2.06 -17.23
CA LEU A 548 -3.35 3.16 -16.39
C LEU A 548 -2.30 3.99 -17.10
N MET A 549 -1.27 3.34 -17.65
CA MET A 549 -0.20 4.03 -18.36
C MET A 549 -0.69 4.70 -19.65
N GLY A 550 -1.60 4.07 -20.39
CA GLY A 550 -2.20 4.64 -21.58
C GLY A 550 -3.01 5.89 -21.29
N ARG A 551 -3.84 5.88 -20.23
CA ARG A 551 -4.61 7.05 -19.80
C ARG A 551 -3.72 8.16 -19.26
N TYR A 552 -2.70 7.82 -18.49
CA TYR A 552 -1.71 8.77 -18.02
C TYR A 552 -1.01 9.50 -19.18
N GLN A 553 -0.49 8.76 -20.16
CA GLN A 553 0.18 9.36 -21.30
C GLN A 553 -0.79 10.15 -22.21
N LEU A 554 -2.02 9.69 -22.33
CA LEU A 554 -3.08 10.41 -23.03
C LEU A 554 -3.40 11.73 -22.31
N ALA A 555 -3.52 11.73 -21.00
CA ALA A 555 -3.74 12.93 -20.21
C ALA A 555 -2.59 13.93 -20.35
N ARG A 556 -1.33 13.49 -20.27
CA ARG A 556 -0.15 14.31 -20.54
C ARG A 556 -0.15 14.90 -21.96
N THR A 557 -0.63 14.12 -22.94
CA THR A 557 -0.76 14.63 -24.33
C THR A 557 -1.83 15.70 -24.41
N TYR A 558 -2.98 15.52 -23.75
CA TYR A 558 -4.03 16.52 -23.66
C TYR A 558 -3.56 17.80 -22.93
N GLU A 559 -2.83 17.66 -21.82
CA GLU A 559 -2.25 18.78 -21.07
C GLU A 559 -1.32 19.61 -21.96
N ARG A 560 -0.40 18.95 -22.69
CA ARG A 560 0.54 19.64 -23.60
C ARG A 560 -0.16 20.45 -24.67
N ILE A 561 -1.25 19.97 -25.21
CA ILE A 561 -2.03 20.72 -26.22
C ILE A 561 -3.05 21.68 -25.59
N GLY A 562 -3.12 21.73 -24.24
CA GLY A 562 -3.99 22.64 -23.50
C GLY A 562 -5.44 22.20 -23.38
N ARG A 563 -5.75 20.93 -23.64
CA ARG A 563 -7.08 20.32 -23.47
C ARG A 563 -7.22 19.74 -22.06
N PHE A 564 -7.22 20.63 -21.06
CA PHE A 564 -7.15 20.25 -19.65
C PHE A 564 -8.39 19.50 -19.15
N ASN A 565 -9.57 19.81 -19.69
CA ASN A 565 -10.81 19.11 -19.35
C ASN A 565 -10.74 17.61 -19.69
N GLU A 566 -10.23 17.30 -20.88
CA GLU A 566 -10.04 15.90 -21.30
C GLU A 566 -8.91 15.20 -20.49
N ALA A 567 -7.84 15.94 -20.20
CA ALA A 567 -6.76 15.42 -19.37
C ALA A 567 -7.27 15.03 -17.98
N GLU A 568 -8.00 15.91 -17.31
CA GLU A 568 -8.60 15.67 -15.99
C GLU A 568 -9.54 14.45 -16.00
N ILE A 569 -10.38 14.31 -17.04
CA ILE A 569 -11.28 13.15 -17.19
C ILE A 569 -10.48 11.83 -17.22
N GLU A 570 -9.40 11.78 -18.00
CA GLU A 570 -8.59 10.54 -18.08
C GLU A 570 -7.83 10.26 -16.79
N LEU A 571 -7.34 11.27 -16.08
CA LEU A 571 -6.71 11.13 -14.77
C LEU A 571 -7.72 10.60 -13.73
N MET A 572 -8.93 11.17 -13.68
CA MET A 572 -9.98 10.71 -12.76
C MET A 572 -10.44 9.28 -13.05
N ARG A 573 -10.52 8.88 -14.32
CA ARG A 573 -10.77 7.49 -14.71
C ARG A 573 -9.68 6.55 -14.23
N SER A 574 -8.42 6.99 -14.27
CA SER A 574 -7.28 6.22 -13.76
C SER A 574 -7.36 6.05 -12.26
N MET A 575 -7.67 7.10 -11.50
CA MET A 575 -7.87 7.04 -10.05
C MET A 575 -8.99 6.07 -9.64
N ALA A 576 -10.09 6.03 -10.41
CA ALA A 576 -11.17 5.08 -10.18
C ALA A 576 -10.73 3.61 -10.38
N ILE A 577 -9.75 3.35 -11.24
CA ILE A 577 -9.14 2.03 -11.40
C ILE A 577 -8.26 1.70 -10.18
N PHE A 578 -7.41 2.63 -9.73
CA PHE A 578 -6.55 2.45 -8.55
C PHE A 578 -7.35 2.10 -7.29
N SER A 579 -8.46 2.78 -7.05
CA SER A 579 -9.31 2.52 -5.88
C SER A 579 -9.83 1.07 -5.82
N ARG A 580 -9.94 0.39 -6.96
CA ARG A 580 -10.35 -1.02 -7.04
C ARG A 580 -9.18 -2.00 -6.84
N LEU A 581 -7.96 -1.58 -7.13
CA LEU A 581 -6.76 -2.42 -7.06
C LEU A 581 -6.15 -2.53 -5.65
N LYS A 582 -6.77 -1.90 -4.62
CA LYS A 582 -6.44 -1.99 -3.19
C LYS A 582 -4.94 -1.93 -2.88
N GLY A 583 -4.28 -0.87 -3.33
CA GLY A 583 -2.89 -0.58 -2.94
C GLY A 583 -1.80 -1.43 -3.60
N LYS A 584 -2.12 -2.29 -4.57
CA LYS A 584 -1.10 -3.09 -5.28
C LYS A 584 -0.08 -2.26 -6.08
N TYR A 585 -0.39 -1.00 -6.43
CA TYR A 585 0.42 -0.18 -7.35
C TYR A 585 0.53 1.27 -6.88
N THR A 586 0.67 1.50 -5.58
CA THR A 586 0.72 2.85 -4.96
C THR A 586 1.74 3.78 -5.62
N ASN A 587 2.84 3.21 -6.15
CA ASN A 587 3.90 4.00 -6.80
C ASN A 587 3.47 4.67 -8.12
N LEU A 588 2.42 4.18 -8.79
CA LEU A 588 1.92 4.79 -10.02
C LEU A 588 0.86 5.88 -9.74
N GLU A 589 0.24 5.84 -8.58
CA GLU A 589 -0.79 6.80 -8.17
C GLU A 589 -0.21 8.21 -8.03
N CYS A 590 1.04 8.33 -7.56
CA CYS A 590 1.71 9.62 -7.43
C CYS A 590 1.79 10.40 -8.76
N TYR A 591 1.98 9.72 -9.88
CA TYR A 591 2.06 10.38 -11.18
C TYR A 591 0.74 11.06 -11.59
N LEU A 592 -0.40 10.50 -11.18
CA LEU A 592 -1.71 11.09 -11.47
C LEU A 592 -1.94 12.39 -10.69
N TYR A 593 -1.57 12.41 -9.41
CA TYR A 593 -1.65 13.62 -8.58
C TYR A 593 -0.76 14.74 -9.11
N LYS A 594 0.44 14.41 -9.58
CA LYS A 594 1.35 15.38 -10.19
C LYS A 594 0.72 16.09 -11.40
N GLU A 595 0.09 15.34 -12.31
CA GLU A 595 -0.54 15.94 -13.49
C GLU A 595 -1.80 16.73 -13.12
N LEU A 596 -2.59 16.30 -12.13
CA LEU A 596 -3.71 17.08 -11.62
C LEU A 596 -3.24 18.40 -11.04
N ALA A 597 -2.16 18.40 -10.26
CA ALA A 597 -1.57 19.62 -9.73
C ALA A 597 -1.18 20.61 -10.85
N ALA A 598 -0.62 20.12 -11.97
CA ALA A 598 -0.27 20.97 -13.11
C ALA A 598 -1.51 21.64 -13.74
N ILE A 599 -2.62 20.90 -13.89
CA ILE A 599 -3.89 21.41 -14.37
C ILE A 599 -4.45 22.48 -13.41
N HIS A 600 -4.48 22.20 -12.10
CA HIS A 600 -4.97 23.13 -11.09
C HIS A 600 -4.10 24.40 -11.00
N ILE A 601 -2.78 24.31 -11.19
CA ILE A 601 -1.90 25.48 -11.31
C ILE A 601 -2.31 26.32 -12.52
N ALA A 602 -2.49 25.73 -13.71
CA ALA A 602 -2.86 26.48 -14.91
C ALA A 602 -4.21 27.21 -14.77
N ARG A 603 -5.15 26.64 -14.01
CA ARG A 603 -6.44 27.25 -13.66
C ARG A 603 -6.37 28.24 -12.51
N ASN A 604 -5.21 28.41 -11.86
CA ASN A 604 -5.04 29.19 -10.62
C ASN A 604 -5.91 28.66 -9.45
N GLU A 605 -6.00 27.35 -9.32
CA GLU A 605 -6.68 26.62 -8.24
C GLU A 605 -5.63 26.11 -7.24
N LEU A 606 -4.96 27.05 -6.55
CA LEU A 606 -3.74 26.77 -5.79
C LEU A 606 -3.97 25.89 -4.55
N GLU A 607 -5.17 25.91 -3.94
CA GLU A 607 -5.49 25.06 -2.80
C GLU A 607 -5.60 23.59 -3.23
N ASP A 608 -6.27 23.31 -4.36
CA ASP A 608 -6.42 21.98 -4.91
C ASP A 608 -5.07 21.44 -5.42
N ALA A 609 -4.28 22.30 -6.09
CA ALA A 609 -2.92 21.95 -6.50
C ALA A 609 -2.03 21.54 -5.31
N TRP A 610 -2.16 22.20 -4.16
CA TRP A 610 -1.40 21.85 -2.96
C TRP A 610 -1.87 20.51 -2.37
N GLU A 611 -3.17 20.25 -2.34
CA GLU A 611 -3.72 18.95 -1.91
C GLU A 611 -3.19 17.82 -2.79
N ASP A 612 -3.14 18.00 -4.10
CA ASP A 612 -2.58 17.04 -5.03
C ASP A 612 -1.07 16.81 -4.79
N PHE A 613 -0.30 17.85 -4.52
CA PHE A 613 1.11 17.67 -4.17
C PHE A 613 1.32 16.94 -2.85
N GLN A 614 0.48 17.16 -1.85
CA GLN A 614 0.52 16.38 -0.62
C GLN A 614 0.24 14.89 -0.89
N ASN A 615 -0.79 14.59 -1.66
CA ASN A 615 -1.10 13.22 -2.08
C ASN A 615 0.03 12.60 -2.92
N TYR A 616 0.68 13.38 -3.81
CA TYR A 616 1.87 12.95 -4.53
C TYR A 616 3.00 12.54 -3.58
N LEU A 617 3.30 13.38 -2.58
CA LEU A 617 4.37 13.13 -1.61
C LEU A 617 4.08 11.90 -0.73
N ASP A 618 2.83 11.73 -0.29
CA ASP A 618 2.39 10.60 0.52
C ASP A 618 2.43 9.27 -0.25
N ALA A 619 2.06 9.29 -1.53
CA ALA A 619 2.10 8.13 -2.42
C ALA A 619 3.50 7.83 -2.98
N SER A 620 4.43 8.78 -2.89
CA SER A 620 5.76 8.66 -3.47
C SER A 620 6.70 7.85 -2.56
N PRO A 621 7.32 6.75 -3.01
CA PRO A 621 8.34 6.05 -2.24
C PRO A 621 9.62 6.89 -2.09
N VAL A 622 10.33 6.66 -1.00
CA VAL A 622 11.33 7.54 -0.35
C VAL A 622 12.59 7.92 -1.16
N VAL A 623 12.89 7.35 -2.32
CA VAL A 623 14.11 7.74 -3.09
C VAL A 623 13.86 7.63 -4.57
N LYS A 624 14.10 8.72 -5.29
CA LYS A 624 13.96 8.68 -6.75
C LYS A 624 14.82 9.66 -7.50
N SER A 625 15.20 9.22 -8.68
CA SER A 625 15.76 10.00 -9.76
C SER A 625 15.08 9.53 -11.05
N SER A 626 13.80 9.85 -11.21
CA SER A 626 13.08 9.60 -12.45
C SER A 626 12.79 10.92 -13.17
N PRO A 627 12.60 10.94 -14.49
CA PRO A 627 12.15 12.12 -15.23
C PRO A 627 10.83 12.70 -14.70
N ASP A 628 9.98 11.85 -14.14
CA ASP A 628 8.72 12.27 -13.52
C ASP A 628 8.93 13.01 -12.20
N ASP A 629 9.96 12.69 -11.42
CA ASP A 629 10.32 13.45 -10.21
C ASP A 629 10.89 14.82 -10.57
N VAL A 630 11.69 14.93 -11.64
CA VAL A 630 12.16 16.21 -12.17
C VAL A 630 10.99 17.11 -12.54
N SER A 631 10.00 16.59 -13.28
CA SER A 631 8.80 17.36 -13.67
C SER A 631 7.92 17.74 -12.46
N ALA A 632 7.83 16.90 -11.42
CA ALA A 632 7.09 17.23 -10.20
C ALA A 632 7.70 18.45 -9.48
N HIS A 633 9.03 18.51 -9.38
CA HIS A 633 9.71 19.68 -8.80
C HIS A 633 9.60 20.94 -9.68
N ILE A 634 9.53 20.80 -11.01
CA ILE A 634 9.21 21.92 -11.90
C ILE A 634 7.80 22.43 -11.59
N PHE A 635 6.80 21.57 -11.45
CA PHE A 635 5.43 21.98 -11.13
C PHE A 635 5.31 22.58 -9.71
N LEU A 636 6.03 22.04 -8.72
CA LEU A 636 6.13 22.67 -7.40
C LEU A 636 6.74 24.06 -7.48
N ALA A 637 7.76 24.25 -8.31
CA ALA A 637 8.34 25.56 -8.51
C ALA A 637 7.33 26.54 -9.17
N GLN A 638 6.55 26.09 -10.15
CA GLN A 638 5.46 26.86 -10.76
C GLN A 638 4.36 27.20 -9.75
N PHE A 639 3.99 26.26 -8.89
CA PHE A 639 3.05 26.50 -7.79
C PHE A 639 3.55 27.60 -6.85
N HIS A 640 4.79 27.49 -6.37
CA HIS A 640 5.38 28.51 -5.50
C HIS A 640 5.51 29.88 -6.19
N HIS A 641 5.81 29.88 -7.49
CA HIS A 641 5.84 31.10 -8.29
C HIS A 641 4.44 31.74 -8.36
N ALA A 642 3.41 30.97 -8.69
CA ALA A 642 2.02 31.41 -8.71
C ALA A 642 1.54 31.92 -7.34
N ASN A 643 2.03 31.31 -6.26
CA ASN A 643 1.76 31.72 -4.88
C ASN A 643 2.64 32.88 -4.39
N GLN A 644 3.40 33.53 -5.29
CA GLN A 644 4.30 34.66 -5.01
C GLN A 644 5.43 34.36 -3.99
N ASP A 645 5.88 33.11 -3.91
CA ASP A 645 7.02 32.67 -3.11
C ASP A 645 8.22 32.29 -3.99
N PRO A 646 9.05 33.26 -4.38
CA PRO A 646 10.20 33.00 -5.25
C PRO A 646 11.34 32.26 -4.54
N GLY A 647 11.35 32.23 -3.21
CA GLY A 647 12.36 31.52 -2.42
C GLY A 647 12.17 30.02 -2.56
N SER A 648 10.95 29.55 -2.29
CA SER A 648 10.58 28.15 -2.45
C SER A 648 10.62 27.71 -3.92
N ALA A 649 10.16 28.54 -4.87
CA ALA A 649 10.26 28.24 -6.29
C ALA A 649 11.71 27.97 -6.73
N LYS A 650 12.66 28.79 -6.29
CA LYS A 650 14.09 28.59 -6.58
C LYS A 650 14.66 27.34 -5.92
N PHE A 651 14.21 27.00 -4.71
CA PHE A 651 14.63 25.78 -4.02
C PHE A 651 14.21 24.54 -4.82
N GLU A 652 12.96 24.48 -5.26
CA GLU A 652 12.43 23.38 -6.06
C GLU A 652 13.14 23.24 -7.42
N LEU A 653 13.43 24.34 -8.11
CA LEU A 653 14.21 24.30 -9.34
C LEU A 653 15.64 23.79 -9.13
N ASN A 654 16.29 24.13 -8.01
CA ASN A 654 17.61 23.61 -7.71
C ASN A 654 17.57 22.10 -7.46
N LEU A 655 16.51 21.62 -6.79
CA LEU A 655 16.31 20.19 -6.56
C LEU A 655 16.03 19.45 -7.87
N ALA A 656 15.17 20.01 -8.73
CA ALA A 656 14.95 19.49 -10.09
C ALA A 656 16.27 19.41 -10.90
N GLN A 657 17.14 20.42 -10.79
CA GLN A 657 18.44 20.43 -11.45
C GLN A 657 19.38 19.35 -10.91
N GLN A 658 19.37 19.07 -9.63
CA GLN A 658 20.16 17.96 -9.06
C GLN A 658 19.66 16.61 -9.55
N LEU A 659 18.35 16.41 -9.58
CA LEU A 659 17.73 15.17 -10.06
C LEU A 659 17.97 14.96 -11.55
N SER A 660 17.86 16.00 -12.39
CA SER A 660 18.16 15.89 -13.84
C SER A 660 19.60 15.49 -14.12
N GLY A 661 20.54 15.93 -13.28
CA GLY A 661 21.94 15.48 -13.35
C GLY A 661 22.15 14.00 -13.01
N MET A 662 21.22 13.39 -12.25
CA MET A 662 21.25 11.96 -11.92
C MET A 662 20.59 11.09 -13.00
N THR A 663 19.62 11.64 -13.75
CA THR A 663 18.96 10.93 -14.86
C THR A 663 19.78 10.92 -16.14
N GLU A 664 20.84 11.72 -16.23
CA GLU A 664 21.64 11.95 -17.43
C GLU A 664 20.82 12.33 -18.68
N SER A 665 19.59 12.78 -18.48
CA SER A 665 18.64 13.18 -19.52
C SER A 665 18.89 14.62 -19.94
N LEU A 666 19.38 14.82 -21.16
CA LEU A 666 19.54 16.14 -21.75
C LEU A 666 18.21 16.91 -21.80
N GLN A 667 17.09 16.22 -22.00
CA GLN A 667 15.77 16.85 -22.11
C GLN A 667 15.30 17.39 -20.77
N ASP A 668 15.47 16.60 -19.68
CA ASP A 668 15.10 17.03 -18.32
C ASP A 668 15.92 18.25 -17.88
N ASP A 669 17.21 18.27 -18.19
CA ASP A 669 18.08 19.41 -17.89
C ASP A 669 17.62 20.67 -18.62
N VAL A 670 17.23 20.56 -19.89
CA VAL A 670 16.66 21.67 -20.67
C VAL A 670 15.31 22.11 -20.12
N ASP A 671 14.44 21.19 -19.72
CA ASP A 671 13.14 21.52 -19.17
C ASP A 671 13.24 22.34 -17.86
N VAL A 672 14.17 21.97 -16.98
CA VAL A 672 14.45 22.72 -15.74
C VAL A 672 14.98 24.11 -16.07
N GLN A 673 15.93 24.21 -17.01
CA GLN A 673 16.50 25.49 -17.41
C GLN A 673 15.44 26.42 -18.00
N LEU A 674 14.61 25.94 -18.94
CA LEU A 674 13.55 26.73 -19.56
C LEU A 674 12.49 27.17 -18.55
N ALA A 675 12.13 26.32 -17.58
CA ALA A 675 11.20 26.70 -16.50
C ALA A 675 11.78 27.82 -15.63
N GLY A 676 13.05 27.73 -15.26
CA GLY A 676 13.72 28.76 -14.50
C GLY A 676 13.80 30.10 -15.26
N LEU A 677 14.16 30.08 -16.55
CA LEU A 677 14.21 31.26 -17.37
C LEU A 677 12.83 31.93 -17.55
N GLU A 678 11.78 31.13 -17.69
CA GLU A 678 10.40 31.65 -17.80
C GLU A 678 10.01 32.42 -16.55
N MET A 679 10.22 31.88 -15.34
CA MET A 679 9.93 32.55 -14.07
C MET A 679 10.78 33.83 -13.85
N GLU A 680 12.05 33.78 -14.25
CA GLU A 680 12.93 34.98 -14.17
C GLU A 680 12.49 36.10 -15.11
N LEU A 681 12.15 35.78 -16.36
CA LEU A 681 11.70 36.74 -17.35
C LEU A 681 10.33 37.34 -16.99
N GLN A 682 9.42 36.60 -16.39
CA GLN A 682 8.16 37.09 -15.83
C GLN A 682 8.39 38.14 -14.73
N ARG A 683 9.52 38.03 -14.02
CA ARG A 683 9.95 38.99 -13.00
C ARG A 683 10.89 40.10 -13.55
N ASN A 684 11.03 40.21 -14.86
CA ASN A 684 11.90 41.16 -15.58
C ASN A 684 13.41 40.95 -15.28
N VAL A 685 13.85 39.73 -14.93
CA VAL A 685 15.25 39.38 -14.76
C VAL A 685 15.78 38.73 -16.05
N THR A 686 16.73 39.36 -16.73
CA THR A 686 17.18 38.97 -18.09
C THR A 686 18.54 38.33 -18.15
N GLU A 687 19.36 38.44 -17.11
CA GLU A 687 20.79 38.09 -17.15
C GLU A 687 21.06 36.59 -17.45
N ASN A 688 20.26 35.68 -16.87
CA ASN A 688 20.43 34.23 -17.07
C ASN A 688 19.94 33.84 -18.46
N ALA A 689 18.83 34.41 -18.93
CA ALA A 689 18.29 34.19 -20.27
C ALA A 689 19.29 34.64 -21.34
N GLU A 690 19.87 35.86 -21.21
CA GLU A 690 20.89 36.34 -22.12
C GLU A 690 22.11 35.40 -22.18
N ARG A 691 22.57 34.91 -21.04
CA ARG A 691 23.70 33.95 -21.00
C ARG A 691 23.35 32.63 -21.64
N TRP A 692 22.12 32.16 -21.40
CA TRP A 692 21.65 30.88 -21.95
C TRP A 692 21.60 30.94 -23.48
N PHE A 693 20.92 31.99 -24.07
CA PHE A 693 20.81 32.13 -25.53
C PHE A 693 22.15 32.36 -26.23
N ARG A 694 23.10 33.07 -25.61
CA ARG A 694 24.46 33.22 -26.16
C ARG A 694 25.26 31.93 -26.25
N ARG A 695 24.94 30.94 -25.41
CA ARG A 695 25.63 29.64 -25.39
C ARG A 695 25.01 28.63 -26.34
N GLN A 696 23.80 28.87 -26.83
CA GLN A 696 23.19 27.98 -27.80
C GLN A 696 23.76 28.26 -29.18
N ASN A 697 24.11 27.16 -29.88
CA ASN A 697 24.42 27.21 -31.31
C ASN A 697 23.31 26.44 -32.06
N GLU A 698 23.24 26.68 -33.38
CA GLU A 698 22.19 26.08 -34.24
C GLU A 698 22.14 24.55 -34.14
N GLU A 699 23.28 23.90 -34.07
CA GLU A 699 23.42 22.45 -34.00
C GLU A 699 22.84 21.90 -32.68
N LYS A 700 23.15 22.53 -31.54
CA LYS A 700 22.57 22.14 -30.23
C LYS A 700 21.09 22.43 -30.17
N PHE A 701 20.62 23.50 -30.78
CA PHE A 701 19.22 23.86 -30.79
C PHE A 701 18.35 22.86 -31.56
N GLU A 702 18.89 22.31 -32.68
CA GLU A 702 18.21 21.31 -33.48
C GLU A 702 18.12 19.90 -32.78
N THR A 703 18.97 19.62 -31.79
CA THR A 703 18.92 18.37 -31.03
C THR A 703 17.80 18.37 -29.96
N LEU A 704 17.22 19.53 -29.65
CA LEU A 704 16.13 19.62 -28.69
C LEU A 704 14.84 19.01 -29.25
N LEU A 705 14.01 18.48 -28.36
CA LEU A 705 12.63 18.11 -28.70
C LEU A 705 11.89 19.31 -29.31
N ILE A 706 10.98 19.04 -30.23
CA ILE A 706 10.23 20.09 -30.93
C ILE A 706 9.51 21.03 -29.95
N THR A 707 8.96 20.50 -28.86
CA THR A 707 8.30 21.27 -27.80
C THR A 707 9.26 22.21 -27.10
N ASN A 708 10.48 21.76 -26.76
CA ASN A 708 11.50 22.58 -26.10
C ASN A 708 12.07 23.65 -27.03
N ARG A 709 12.21 23.34 -28.32
CA ARG A 709 12.57 24.35 -29.33
C ARG A 709 11.53 25.46 -29.42
N MET A 710 10.23 25.12 -29.49
CA MET A 710 9.15 26.09 -29.55
C MET A 710 9.10 26.94 -28.28
N ARG A 711 9.23 26.32 -27.10
CA ARG A 711 9.27 27.03 -25.82
C ARG A 711 10.47 27.96 -25.70
N ALA A 712 11.65 27.54 -26.15
CA ALA A 712 12.84 28.41 -26.16
C ALA A 712 12.68 29.60 -27.10
N ARG A 713 12.09 29.43 -28.30
CA ARG A 713 11.80 30.57 -29.22
C ARG A 713 10.82 31.57 -28.59
N LEU A 714 9.79 31.06 -27.91
CA LEU A 714 8.86 31.91 -27.17
C LEU A 714 9.56 32.74 -26.08
N LEU A 715 10.45 32.09 -25.31
CA LEU A 715 11.23 32.75 -24.25
C LEU A 715 12.25 33.75 -24.81
N HIS A 716 12.79 33.52 -26.03
CA HIS A 716 13.66 34.49 -26.70
C HIS A 716 12.88 35.72 -27.09
N ALA A 717 11.68 35.56 -27.66
CA ALA A 717 10.82 36.70 -27.98
C ALA A 717 10.43 37.48 -26.70
N ARG A 718 10.14 36.79 -25.59
CA ARG A 718 9.89 37.45 -24.28
C ARG A 718 11.12 38.20 -23.78
N LEU A 719 12.32 37.66 -23.93
CA LEU A 719 13.57 38.36 -23.57
C LEU A 719 13.72 39.65 -24.34
N LEU A 720 13.50 39.62 -25.66
CA LEU A 720 13.55 40.82 -26.51
C LEU A 720 12.51 41.86 -26.09
N LEU A 721 11.30 41.46 -25.79
CA LEU A 721 10.24 42.35 -25.30
C LEU A 721 10.61 43.01 -23.96
N THR A 722 11.12 42.18 -23.01
CA THR A 722 11.54 42.67 -21.68
C THR A 722 12.72 43.66 -21.80
N GLN A 723 13.69 43.40 -22.66
CA GLN A 723 14.81 44.30 -22.94
C GLN A 723 14.31 45.60 -23.64
N GLY A 724 13.43 45.46 -24.63
CA GLY A 724 12.85 46.60 -25.35
C GLY A 724 12.10 47.54 -24.40
N ARG A 725 11.33 47.02 -23.48
CA ARG A 725 10.65 47.78 -22.41
C ARG A 725 11.64 48.53 -21.50
N ARG A 726 12.66 47.79 -20.99
CA ARG A 726 13.67 48.36 -20.10
C ARG A 726 14.49 49.45 -20.76
N ASP A 727 14.93 49.18 -21.99
CA ASP A 727 15.84 50.06 -22.74
C ASP A 727 15.08 51.14 -23.57
N LYS A 728 13.75 51.07 -23.63
CA LYS A 728 12.85 51.86 -24.51
C LYS A 728 13.23 51.71 -25.99
N ASP A 729 13.58 50.50 -26.38
CA ASP A 729 14.05 50.16 -27.72
C ASP A 729 12.90 49.54 -28.52
N MET A 730 12.26 50.35 -29.36
CA MET A 730 11.12 49.93 -30.18
C MET A 730 11.52 48.92 -31.26
N GLU A 731 12.79 48.87 -31.66
CA GLU A 731 13.27 47.92 -32.65
C GLU A 731 13.30 46.49 -32.05
N LYS A 732 13.75 46.36 -30.81
CA LYS A 732 13.68 45.09 -30.10
C LYS A 732 12.24 44.57 -29.88
N ILE A 733 11.30 45.51 -29.58
CA ILE A 733 9.88 45.17 -29.43
C ILE A 733 9.32 44.67 -30.77
N ALA A 734 9.65 45.35 -31.86
CA ALA A 734 9.23 44.95 -33.21
C ALA A 734 9.86 43.62 -33.61
N GLN A 735 11.12 43.36 -33.25
CA GLN A 735 11.79 42.08 -33.47
C GLN A 735 11.08 40.95 -32.68
N SER A 736 10.79 41.14 -31.38
CA SER A 736 10.02 40.19 -30.56
C SER A 736 8.71 39.80 -31.24
N ARG A 737 7.97 40.82 -31.72
CA ARG A 737 6.72 40.62 -32.43
C ARG A 737 6.91 39.77 -33.69
N GLY A 738 7.91 40.08 -34.52
CA GLY A 738 8.21 39.36 -35.76
C GLY A 738 8.51 37.88 -35.49
N GLU A 739 9.31 37.56 -34.43
CA GLU A 739 9.61 36.21 -34.04
C GLU A 739 8.36 35.42 -33.57
N LEU A 740 7.43 36.08 -32.86
CA LEU A 740 6.18 35.47 -32.44
C LEU A 740 5.23 35.22 -33.63
N GLU A 741 5.13 36.17 -34.59
CA GLU A 741 4.36 35.99 -35.82
C GLU A 741 4.90 34.82 -36.68
N GLU A 742 6.21 34.60 -36.72
CA GLU A 742 6.84 33.44 -37.39
C GLU A 742 6.63 32.12 -36.62
N LEU A 743 6.53 32.19 -35.30
CA LEU A 743 6.36 31.00 -34.46
C LEU A 743 4.94 30.43 -34.51
N LEU A 744 3.92 31.28 -34.53
CA LEU A 744 2.51 30.95 -34.46
C LEU A 744 2.05 29.86 -35.47
N PRO A 745 2.38 29.92 -36.77
CA PRO A 745 1.98 28.87 -37.71
C PRO A 745 2.50 27.48 -37.33
N SER A 746 3.71 27.43 -36.75
CA SER A 746 4.29 26.17 -36.26
C SER A 746 3.55 25.64 -35.03
N LEU A 747 3.19 26.51 -34.07
CA LEU A 747 2.43 26.13 -32.88
C LEU A 747 1.01 25.67 -33.25
N GLN A 748 0.39 26.31 -34.25
CA GLN A 748 -0.93 25.92 -34.77
C GLN A 748 -0.88 24.56 -35.45
N LYS A 749 0.17 24.29 -36.25
CA LYS A 749 0.35 23.00 -36.92
C LYS A 749 0.49 21.82 -35.95
N ILE A 750 1.21 22.01 -34.82
CA ILE A 750 1.37 20.98 -33.78
C ILE A 750 0.26 21.04 -32.73
N GLN A 751 -0.73 21.91 -32.89
CA GLN A 751 -1.87 22.14 -31.99
C GLN A 751 -1.49 22.43 -30.53
N TYR A 752 -0.34 23.06 -30.29
CA TYR A 752 0.15 23.31 -28.91
C TYR A 752 -0.50 24.58 -28.31
N MET A 753 -1.76 24.44 -27.85
CA MET A 753 -2.62 25.52 -27.42
C MET A 753 -2.02 26.33 -26.26
N ALA A 754 -1.40 25.66 -25.28
CA ALA A 754 -0.78 26.36 -24.14
C ALA A 754 0.27 27.39 -24.59
N LEU A 755 1.16 27.03 -25.54
CA LEU A 755 2.13 28.00 -26.10
C LEU A 755 1.50 29.01 -27.06
N GLN A 756 0.41 28.66 -27.76
CA GLN A 756 -0.34 29.63 -28.57
C GLN A 756 -0.92 30.73 -27.69
N ILE A 757 -1.56 30.38 -26.56
CA ILE A 757 -2.09 31.38 -25.61
C ILE A 757 -0.97 32.31 -25.14
N LYS A 758 0.17 31.73 -24.69
CA LYS A 758 1.33 32.55 -24.25
C LYS A 758 1.89 33.43 -25.38
N ALA A 759 1.94 32.93 -26.63
CA ALA A 759 2.38 33.71 -27.77
C ALA A 759 1.44 34.88 -28.07
N TYR A 760 0.12 34.65 -28.03
CA TYR A 760 -0.86 35.75 -28.23
C TYR A 760 -0.84 36.77 -27.08
N ILE A 761 -0.59 36.32 -25.82
CA ILE A 761 -0.38 37.24 -24.70
C ILE A 761 0.82 38.17 -24.98
N LEU A 762 1.97 37.58 -25.37
CA LEU A 762 3.17 38.39 -25.68
C LEU A 762 3.01 39.29 -26.90
N LEU A 763 2.26 38.86 -27.93
CA LEU A 763 1.91 39.71 -29.08
C LEU A 763 1.04 40.90 -28.65
N ALA A 764 0.03 40.65 -27.82
CA ALA A 764 -0.81 41.72 -27.29
C ALA A 764 0.00 42.73 -26.47
N GLU A 765 0.94 42.24 -25.66
CA GLU A 765 1.87 43.10 -24.91
C GLU A 765 2.78 43.94 -25.84
N ALA A 766 3.36 43.30 -26.87
CA ALA A 766 4.19 43.99 -27.84
C ALA A 766 3.38 45.05 -28.61
N SER A 767 2.12 44.75 -29.00
CA SER A 767 1.22 45.70 -29.65
C SER A 767 0.87 46.88 -28.77
N ALA A 768 0.65 46.64 -27.46
CA ALA A 768 0.40 47.69 -26.49
C ALA A 768 1.59 48.66 -26.37
N GLU A 769 2.83 48.15 -26.32
CA GLU A 769 4.06 48.95 -26.28
C GLU A 769 4.31 49.71 -27.58
N LEU A 770 3.85 49.20 -28.71
CA LEU A 770 3.90 49.86 -30.02
C LEU A 770 2.72 50.78 -30.25
N GLU A 771 1.91 51.10 -29.23
CA GLU A 771 0.74 51.95 -29.25
C GLU A 771 -0.33 51.56 -30.29
N ASN A 772 -0.45 50.25 -30.60
CA ASN A 772 -1.44 49.71 -31.52
C ASN A 772 -2.59 49.03 -30.76
N GLU A 773 -3.55 49.80 -30.29
CA GLU A 773 -4.68 49.32 -29.48
C GLU A 773 -5.55 48.29 -30.22
N GLU A 774 -5.78 48.50 -31.54
CA GLU A 774 -6.64 47.59 -32.32
C GLU A 774 -6.06 46.17 -32.38
N ARG A 775 -4.78 46.05 -32.71
CA ARG A 775 -4.09 44.71 -32.70
C ARG A 775 -3.98 44.12 -31.31
N MET A 776 -3.69 44.96 -30.30
CA MET A 776 -3.65 44.50 -28.92
C MET A 776 -4.98 43.85 -28.50
N LEU A 777 -6.12 44.45 -28.85
CA LEU A 777 -7.45 43.92 -28.56
C LEU A 777 -7.72 42.60 -29.31
N GLU A 778 -7.34 42.51 -30.60
CA GLU A 778 -7.50 41.32 -31.42
C GLU A 778 -6.68 40.10 -30.85
N GLU A 779 -5.41 40.36 -30.57
CA GLU A 779 -4.46 39.35 -30.07
C GLU A 779 -4.82 38.91 -28.67
N LEU A 780 -5.15 39.83 -27.75
CA LEU A 780 -5.64 39.51 -26.41
C LEU A 780 -6.96 38.76 -26.46
N GLY A 781 -7.88 39.16 -27.32
CA GLY A 781 -9.15 38.49 -27.54
C GLY A 781 -8.95 37.03 -27.96
N THR A 782 -8.01 36.79 -28.89
CA THR A 782 -7.67 35.43 -29.33
C THR A 782 -7.08 34.58 -28.19
N ALA A 783 -6.16 35.13 -27.37
CA ALA A 783 -5.62 34.44 -26.19
C ALA A 783 -6.73 34.05 -25.20
N LEU A 784 -7.65 34.97 -24.93
CA LEU A 784 -8.77 34.76 -24.00
C LEU A 784 -9.77 33.73 -24.54
N MET A 785 -10.10 33.75 -25.84
CA MET A 785 -10.97 32.77 -26.47
C MET A 785 -10.41 31.35 -26.41
N LEU A 786 -9.10 31.20 -26.53
CA LEU A 786 -8.42 29.88 -26.38
C LEU A 786 -8.39 29.41 -24.93
N ALA A 787 -8.26 30.33 -23.96
CA ALA A 787 -8.09 30.02 -22.55
C ALA A 787 -9.40 29.74 -21.82
N GLU A 788 -10.49 30.44 -22.16
CA GLU A 788 -11.75 30.39 -21.42
C GLU A 788 -12.39 28.99 -21.38
N PRO A 789 -12.46 28.16 -22.44
CA PRO A 789 -13.08 26.83 -22.41
C PRO A 789 -12.39 25.87 -21.44
N GLU A 790 -11.10 26.05 -21.19
CA GLU A 790 -10.25 25.24 -20.34
C GLU A 790 -9.97 25.89 -18.98
N GLU A 791 -10.56 27.05 -18.73
CA GLU A 791 -10.41 27.86 -17.51
C GLU A 791 -8.95 28.27 -17.20
N ILE A 792 -8.10 28.43 -18.19
CA ILE A 792 -6.69 28.79 -18.04
C ILE A 792 -6.56 30.26 -17.61
N ARG A 793 -6.19 30.46 -16.35
CA ARG A 793 -6.07 31.80 -15.75
C ARG A 793 -4.63 32.18 -15.48
N GLN A 794 -3.81 31.23 -15.04
CA GLN A 794 -2.47 31.50 -14.51
C GLN A 794 -1.57 32.22 -15.53
N TYR A 795 -1.67 31.88 -16.83
CA TYR A 795 -0.84 32.51 -17.87
C TYR A 795 -1.05 34.00 -18.00
N PHE A 796 -2.27 34.50 -17.70
CA PHE A 796 -2.55 35.91 -17.65
C PHE A 796 -2.11 36.57 -16.35
N LEU A 797 -2.30 35.84 -15.22
CA LEU A 797 -1.92 36.33 -13.89
C LEU A 797 -0.41 36.54 -13.75
N ASP A 798 0.39 35.70 -14.39
CA ASP A 798 1.85 35.78 -14.42
C ASP A 798 2.38 37.09 -15.04
N GLU A 799 1.59 37.76 -15.89
CA GLU A 799 1.98 39.01 -16.56
C GLU A 799 1.75 40.28 -15.69
N GLY A 800 1.05 40.16 -14.60
CA GLY A 800 0.90 41.16 -13.55
C GLY A 800 0.20 42.48 -14.03
N LEU A 801 0.70 43.62 -13.56
CA LEU A 801 0.06 44.94 -13.80
C LEU A 801 -0.12 45.35 -15.27
N PRO A 802 0.81 45.06 -16.20
CA PRO A 802 0.57 45.37 -17.62
C PRO A 802 -0.67 44.66 -18.16
N MET A 803 -0.82 43.40 -17.87
CA MET A 803 -1.96 42.57 -18.28
C MET A 803 -3.28 43.10 -17.70
N SER A 804 -3.31 43.50 -16.43
CA SER A 804 -4.53 44.03 -15.82
C SER A 804 -5.04 45.28 -16.52
N ARG A 805 -4.14 46.15 -17.03
CA ARG A 805 -4.51 47.33 -17.82
C ARG A 805 -5.08 46.96 -19.19
N MET A 806 -4.47 45.99 -19.87
CA MET A 806 -4.96 45.48 -21.14
C MET A 806 -6.33 44.80 -21.00
N LEU A 807 -6.54 44.02 -19.96
CA LEU A 807 -7.85 43.43 -19.67
C LEU A 807 -8.94 44.47 -19.37
N LEU A 808 -8.60 45.57 -18.67
CA LEU A 808 -9.53 46.69 -18.46
C LEU A 808 -9.88 47.36 -19.77
N SER A 809 -8.90 47.63 -20.66
CA SER A 809 -9.13 48.17 -22.01
C SER A 809 -9.99 47.22 -22.84
N TYR A 810 -9.74 45.92 -22.76
CA TYR A 810 -10.52 44.90 -23.45
C TYR A 810 -11.98 44.87 -22.97
N LEU A 811 -12.18 44.88 -21.64
CA LEU A 811 -13.53 44.92 -21.03
C LEU A 811 -14.30 46.21 -21.46
N ALA A 812 -13.61 47.33 -21.53
CA ALA A 812 -14.21 48.58 -22.05
C ALA A 812 -14.59 48.45 -23.52
N ALA A 813 -13.75 47.82 -24.34
CA ALA A 813 -14.01 47.60 -25.77
C ALA A 813 -15.22 46.65 -26.00
N ILE A 814 -15.38 45.62 -25.17
CA ILE A 814 -16.58 44.75 -25.17
C ILE A 814 -17.84 45.59 -24.91
N LYS A 815 -17.82 46.40 -23.84
CA LYS A 815 -18.97 47.24 -23.46
C LYS A 815 -19.32 48.28 -24.54
N GLN A 816 -18.35 48.74 -25.35
CA GLN A 816 -18.52 49.68 -26.46
C GLN A 816 -18.88 48.99 -27.79
N GLY A 817 -18.93 47.64 -27.83
CA GLY A 817 -19.20 46.90 -29.06
C GLY A 817 -18.07 46.97 -30.10
N ARG A 818 -16.82 47.25 -29.68
CA ARG A 818 -15.65 47.35 -30.58
C ARG A 818 -14.97 45.99 -30.84
N VAL A 819 -15.39 44.91 -30.15
CA VAL A 819 -14.90 43.58 -30.34
C VAL A 819 -16.01 42.66 -30.88
N PRO A 820 -15.68 41.55 -31.59
CA PRO A 820 -16.65 40.66 -32.22
C PRO A 820 -17.65 40.05 -31.22
N SER A 821 -18.82 39.62 -31.72
CA SER A 821 -19.91 39.04 -30.91
C SER A 821 -19.58 37.69 -30.27
N ASP A 822 -18.58 37.00 -30.77
CA ASP A 822 -18.04 35.72 -30.29
C ASP A 822 -16.83 35.90 -29.33
N SER A 823 -16.67 37.08 -28.79
CA SER A 823 -15.63 37.45 -27.82
C SER A 823 -15.78 36.63 -26.51
N PRO A 824 -14.67 36.49 -25.76
CA PRO A 824 -14.71 35.80 -24.46
C PRO A 824 -15.70 36.46 -23.49
N SER A 825 -16.23 35.67 -22.57
CA SER A 825 -17.28 36.16 -21.66
C SER A 825 -16.78 37.28 -20.75
N ILE A 826 -17.66 38.25 -20.50
CA ILE A 826 -17.38 39.32 -19.52
C ILE A 826 -17.04 38.73 -18.15
N ALA A 827 -17.63 37.61 -17.81
CA ALA A 827 -17.38 36.90 -16.54
C ALA A 827 -15.94 36.46 -16.42
N PHE A 828 -15.37 35.82 -17.45
CA PHE A 828 -13.99 35.32 -17.45
C PHE A 828 -12.99 36.50 -17.37
N VAL A 829 -13.19 37.53 -18.17
CA VAL A 829 -12.34 38.73 -18.15
C VAL A 829 -12.41 39.44 -16.78
N SER A 830 -13.60 39.54 -16.20
CA SER A 830 -13.80 40.15 -14.87
C SER A 830 -13.19 39.35 -13.75
N ASP A 831 -13.22 38.00 -13.81
CA ASP A 831 -12.57 37.09 -12.85
C ASP A 831 -11.05 37.29 -12.88
N LEU A 832 -10.44 37.40 -14.06
CA LEU A 832 -9.01 37.67 -14.21
C LEU A 832 -8.63 39.00 -13.57
N ILE A 833 -9.39 40.10 -13.87
CA ILE A 833 -9.14 41.41 -13.29
C ILE A 833 -9.27 41.38 -11.77
N PHE A 834 -10.30 40.70 -11.24
CA PHE A 834 -10.51 40.59 -9.80
C PHE A 834 -9.35 39.85 -9.09
N ARG A 835 -8.88 38.78 -9.65
CA ARG A 835 -7.71 38.01 -9.10
C ARG A 835 -6.42 38.84 -9.10
N MET A 836 -6.24 39.70 -10.09
CA MET A 836 -5.05 40.57 -10.19
C MET A 836 -5.10 41.79 -9.26
N THR A 837 -6.30 42.39 -9.06
CA THR A 837 -6.42 43.71 -8.43
C THR A 837 -7.09 43.65 -7.05
N GLY A 838 -7.75 42.55 -6.69
CA GLY A 838 -8.58 42.44 -5.50
C GLY A 838 -9.83 43.31 -5.51
N LYS A 839 -10.15 43.93 -6.67
CA LYS A 839 -11.30 44.81 -6.87
C LYS A 839 -12.10 44.33 -8.06
N PRO A 840 -13.45 44.30 -7.98
CA PRO A 840 -14.25 44.02 -9.16
C PRO A 840 -13.96 45.17 -10.20
N GLY A 841 -13.90 44.77 -11.46
CA GLY A 841 -13.49 45.63 -12.57
C GLY A 841 -14.39 46.87 -12.77
N GLU A 842 -14.25 47.89 -11.94
CA GLU A 842 -14.81 49.21 -12.13
C GLU A 842 -13.86 50.04 -13.03
N ALA A 843 -14.30 50.27 -14.27
CA ALA A 843 -13.76 51.34 -15.08
C ALA A 843 -14.04 52.65 -14.33
N ARG A 844 -13.02 53.38 -13.88
CA ARG A 844 -13.20 54.75 -13.45
C ARG A 844 -13.63 55.58 -14.67
N PRO A 845 -14.80 56.22 -14.63
CA PRO A 845 -15.08 57.33 -15.54
C PRO A 845 -14.61 58.60 -14.84
N GLU A 846 -13.59 59.21 -15.36
CA GLU A 846 -13.56 60.66 -15.30
C GLU A 846 -14.52 61.13 -16.38
N ASP A 847 -15.50 62.01 -15.96
CA ASP A 847 -16.55 62.65 -16.72
C ASP A 847 -17.75 61.88 -17.26
N ASN A 848 -18.78 61.67 -16.42
CA ASN A 848 -20.12 62.20 -16.64
C ASN A 848 -21.06 61.80 -15.50
N ALA A 849 -21.50 62.80 -14.75
CA ALA A 849 -22.58 62.64 -13.79
C ALA A 849 -23.93 62.59 -14.54
N GLY A 850 -24.64 61.54 -14.35
CA GLY A 850 -26.05 61.48 -14.76
C GLY A 850 -26.53 60.06 -15.07
N ALA A 851 -27.36 59.53 -14.15
CA ALA A 851 -28.14 58.31 -14.24
C ALA A 851 -27.48 57.04 -13.65
N MET A 852 -27.52 56.93 -12.31
CA MET A 852 -27.55 55.66 -11.60
C MET A 852 -29.00 55.26 -11.42
N GLU A 853 -29.43 54.20 -12.06
CA GLU A 853 -30.52 53.36 -11.55
C GLU A 853 -30.08 51.90 -11.67
N ASP A 854 -30.08 51.25 -10.53
CA ASP A 854 -30.02 49.84 -10.22
C ASP A 854 -29.93 48.81 -11.38
N ILE A 855 -28.70 48.32 -11.64
CA ILE A 855 -28.52 46.96 -12.15
C ILE A 855 -27.65 46.23 -11.13
N ALA A 856 -28.26 45.48 -10.25
CA ALA A 856 -27.59 44.48 -9.43
C ALA A 856 -26.85 43.53 -10.39
N VAL A 857 -25.52 43.51 -10.31
CA VAL A 857 -24.68 42.53 -11.04
C VAL A 857 -25.04 41.15 -10.51
N VAL A 858 -25.88 40.44 -11.26
CA VAL A 858 -26.13 39.01 -11.00
C VAL A 858 -24.86 38.26 -11.44
N GLU A 859 -24.04 37.82 -10.51
CA GLU A 859 -22.97 36.90 -10.79
C GLU A 859 -23.58 35.60 -11.38
N LEU A 860 -23.32 35.35 -12.65
CA LEU A 860 -23.79 34.18 -13.34
C LEU A 860 -22.99 32.97 -12.86
N LEU A 861 -23.68 31.86 -12.60
CA LEU A 861 -23.04 30.57 -12.28
C LEU A 861 -22.26 30.10 -13.51
N THR A 862 -21.07 29.53 -13.26
CA THR A 862 -20.32 28.81 -14.31
C THR A 862 -21.09 27.60 -14.81
N PRO A 863 -20.82 27.04 -16.00
CA PRO A 863 -21.43 25.80 -16.47
C PRO A 863 -21.32 24.67 -15.46
N ARG A 864 -20.18 24.53 -14.80
CA ARG A 864 -19.93 23.52 -13.79
C ARG A 864 -20.72 23.74 -12.50
N GLU A 865 -20.85 24.96 -12.04
CA GLU A 865 -21.69 25.32 -10.89
C GLU A 865 -23.18 25.08 -11.21
N THR A 866 -23.58 25.31 -12.47
CA THR A 866 -24.95 25.01 -12.91
C THR A 866 -25.22 23.49 -12.90
N GLU A 867 -24.27 22.66 -13.35
CA GLU A 867 -24.37 21.21 -13.29
C GLU A 867 -24.46 20.71 -11.84
N VAL A 868 -23.57 21.21 -10.97
CA VAL A 868 -23.61 20.88 -9.53
C VAL A 868 -24.97 21.29 -8.94
N LEU A 869 -25.45 22.50 -9.24
CA LEU A 869 -26.72 23.01 -8.72
C LEU A 869 -27.93 22.21 -9.23
N GLN A 870 -27.90 21.72 -10.47
CA GLN A 870 -28.93 20.82 -11.02
C GLN A 870 -28.97 19.48 -10.28
N LEU A 871 -27.81 18.90 -9.95
CA LEU A 871 -27.74 17.67 -9.19
C LEU A 871 -28.18 17.89 -7.73
N VAL A 872 -27.84 19.04 -7.15
CA VAL A 872 -28.35 19.50 -5.86
C VAL A 872 -29.87 19.59 -5.87
N ALA A 873 -30.46 20.13 -6.93
CA ALA A 873 -31.91 20.24 -7.08
C ALA A 873 -32.62 18.90 -7.24
N ARG A 874 -31.91 17.88 -7.70
CA ARG A 874 -32.36 16.48 -7.78
C ARG A 874 -32.18 15.73 -6.45
N GLY A 875 -31.68 16.37 -5.39
CA GLY A 875 -31.56 15.79 -4.05
C GLY A 875 -30.30 14.93 -3.84
N ARG A 876 -29.33 14.98 -4.74
CA ARG A 876 -28.08 14.20 -4.66
C ARG A 876 -27.22 14.68 -3.49
N THR A 877 -26.63 13.78 -2.72
CA THR A 877 -25.63 14.10 -1.68
C THR A 877 -24.30 14.55 -2.32
N ASN A 878 -23.42 15.19 -1.55
CA ASN A 878 -22.13 15.63 -2.07
C ASN A 878 -21.28 14.44 -2.58
N ALA A 879 -21.38 13.28 -1.95
CA ALA A 879 -20.71 12.07 -2.40
C ALA A 879 -21.27 11.55 -3.73
N GLU A 880 -22.59 11.56 -3.91
CA GLU A 880 -23.23 11.18 -5.19
C GLU A 880 -22.92 12.18 -6.30
N ILE A 881 -22.89 13.49 -6.00
CA ILE A 881 -22.51 14.54 -6.96
C ILE A 881 -21.05 14.36 -7.38
N ALA A 882 -20.17 14.07 -6.43
CA ALA A 882 -18.76 13.80 -6.71
C ALA A 882 -18.61 12.59 -7.66
N GLN A 883 -19.38 11.54 -7.43
CA GLN A 883 -19.40 10.35 -8.26
C GLN A 883 -20.03 10.60 -9.64
N ASP A 884 -21.17 11.29 -9.71
CA ASP A 884 -21.89 11.61 -10.97
C ASP A 884 -21.05 12.53 -11.88
N LEU A 885 -20.25 13.45 -11.28
CA LEU A 885 -19.45 14.43 -12.00
C LEU A 885 -17.96 14.08 -12.08
N PHE A 886 -17.55 12.94 -11.52
CA PHE A 886 -16.16 12.44 -11.48
C PHE A 886 -15.18 13.45 -10.86
N ILE A 887 -15.57 14.10 -9.72
CA ILE A 887 -14.76 15.06 -8.97
C ILE A 887 -14.69 14.67 -7.49
N SER A 888 -13.77 15.27 -6.72
CA SER A 888 -13.68 15.01 -5.28
C SER A 888 -14.88 15.58 -4.51
N VAL A 889 -15.22 14.99 -3.36
CA VAL A 889 -16.28 15.53 -2.47
C VAL A 889 -15.94 16.95 -2.00
N ASN A 890 -14.65 17.28 -1.85
CA ASN A 890 -14.18 18.59 -1.47
C ASN A 890 -14.40 19.62 -2.61
N THR A 891 -14.15 19.20 -3.85
CA THR A 891 -14.45 20.01 -5.04
C THR A 891 -15.95 20.33 -5.12
N VAL A 892 -16.82 19.35 -4.83
CA VAL A 892 -18.27 19.61 -4.74
C VAL A 892 -18.61 20.61 -3.65
N LYS A 893 -18.01 20.48 -2.45
CA LYS A 893 -18.21 21.46 -1.35
C LYS A 893 -17.80 22.86 -1.76
N ARG A 894 -16.69 23.00 -2.49
CA ARG A 894 -16.20 24.27 -2.98
C ARG A 894 -17.16 24.89 -4.02
N HIS A 895 -17.59 24.14 -5.01
CA HIS A 895 -18.62 24.60 -5.95
C HIS A 895 -19.89 25.05 -5.23
N LEU A 896 -20.32 24.32 -4.20
CA LEU A 896 -21.48 24.72 -3.39
C LEU A 896 -21.24 26.03 -2.65
N ASN A 897 -20.07 26.22 -2.07
CA ASN A 897 -19.74 27.48 -1.39
C ASN A 897 -19.72 28.66 -2.37
N ASN A 898 -19.14 28.48 -3.56
CA ASN A 898 -19.15 29.48 -4.61
C ASN A 898 -20.58 29.80 -5.11
N ILE A 899 -21.39 28.73 -5.32
CA ILE A 899 -22.82 28.89 -5.65
C ILE A 899 -23.56 29.68 -4.56
N PHE A 900 -23.30 29.36 -3.28
CA PHE A 900 -23.94 30.05 -2.16
C PHE A 900 -23.55 31.52 -2.10
N MET A 901 -22.27 31.87 -2.33
CA MET A 901 -21.80 33.24 -2.40
C MET A 901 -22.44 33.99 -3.59
N LYS A 902 -22.42 33.40 -4.79
CA LYS A 902 -22.99 34.00 -6.01
C LYS A 902 -24.51 34.22 -5.97
N LEU A 903 -25.21 33.33 -5.28
CA LEU A 903 -26.66 33.41 -5.09
C LEU A 903 -27.07 34.24 -3.86
N GLY A 904 -26.10 34.62 -3.00
CA GLY A 904 -26.35 35.37 -1.77
C GLY A 904 -27.13 34.55 -0.73
N VAL A 905 -26.85 33.24 -0.61
CA VAL A 905 -27.55 32.29 0.28
C VAL A 905 -26.56 31.53 1.17
N THR A 906 -27.05 30.97 2.26
CA THR A 906 -26.21 30.24 3.23
C THR A 906 -26.54 28.76 3.32
N THR A 907 -27.61 28.31 2.67
CA THR A 907 -28.04 26.91 2.75
C THR A 907 -28.36 26.32 1.37
N ARG A 908 -28.16 25.00 1.26
CA ARG A 908 -28.45 24.22 0.06
C ARG A 908 -29.92 24.38 -0.42
N ILE A 909 -30.87 24.38 0.52
CA ILE A 909 -32.29 24.54 0.20
C ILE A 909 -32.58 25.94 -0.35
N GLN A 910 -31.95 26.97 0.23
CA GLN A 910 -32.09 28.34 -0.25
C GLN A 910 -31.49 28.51 -1.66
N ALA A 911 -30.32 27.85 -1.93
CA ALA A 911 -29.69 27.88 -3.24
C ALA A 911 -30.63 27.35 -4.34
N VAL A 912 -31.24 26.18 -4.12
CA VAL A 912 -32.21 25.59 -5.05
C VAL A 912 -33.44 26.50 -5.25
N ARG A 913 -33.94 27.09 -4.18
CA ARG A 913 -35.12 27.96 -4.24
C ARG A 913 -34.81 29.24 -5.06
N VAL A 914 -33.69 29.88 -4.76
CA VAL A 914 -33.27 31.11 -5.48
C VAL A 914 -32.94 30.79 -6.94
N ALA A 915 -32.28 29.70 -7.22
CA ALA A 915 -31.97 29.28 -8.59
C ALA A 915 -33.22 29.03 -9.43
N ARG A 916 -34.26 28.39 -8.88
CA ARG A 916 -35.56 28.21 -9.54
C ARG A 916 -36.29 29.56 -9.76
N GLN A 917 -36.25 30.45 -8.75
CA GLN A 917 -36.84 31.80 -8.89
C GLN A 917 -36.18 32.64 -9.97
N ARG A 918 -34.86 32.45 -10.19
CA ARG A 918 -34.08 33.17 -11.21
C ARG A 918 -33.98 32.44 -12.56
N GLY A 919 -34.63 31.26 -12.72
CA GLY A 919 -34.62 30.48 -13.95
C GLY A 919 -33.27 29.88 -14.32
N LEU A 920 -32.40 29.63 -13.33
CA LEU A 920 -31.06 29.06 -13.53
C LEU A 920 -31.09 27.53 -13.60
N ILE A 921 -32.13 26.90 -13.03
CA ILE A 921 -32.37 25.45 -13.06
C ILE A 921 -33.87 25.12 -13.16
#